data_6ba6f67f82ff3a7d3c80cba1fd04a9c0
#
_entry.id   6ba6f67f82ff3a7d3c80cba1fd04a9c0
#
_cell.length_a   1.000
_cell.length_b   1.000
_cell.length_c   1.000
_cell.angle_alpha   90.00
_cell.angle_beta   90.00
_cell.angle_gamma   90.00
#
_symmetry.space_group_name_H-M   'P 1'
#
loop_
_entity.id
_entity.type
_entity.pdbx_description
1 polymer ?
#
loop_
_entity_poly.entity_id
_entity_poly.type
_entity_poly.pdbx_seq_one_letter_code
_entity_poly.pdbx_strand_id
1 'polypeptide(L)'
;MSRELEKIYDPKNVEGRIYKSWLDGKYFHAKCEAGKPTYTIVIPPPNITGQLHMGHALDNTLQDILIRYKRMAGFDTLWLPGTDHASIATEAKIVEAMRKEGITKEDLGREAFLVRAWDWKKQYGGRIVEQLKKLGSSCDWDRERFTLDEGCSKAVKEVFIRLYEKDLIYRGNRMVNWCTCCVTSISDAEVEYEEKDGNFWHLYYTVKETGEKLELATTRPETMLGDTAVAINAEDERYKHLHGCHVILPLLNKEIPIVCDEHADMTKGTGVVKITPAHDPNDYEVGQRNNLPIVRTFTYDGYLTGAEDKRVADELIASGKAAENEPEVLDCGKYAGLSILEARKAILEDLELGGYIKEIEPIKHEVGTCYRCHKTIEPMVSKQWFVRMVPLAKPAIEAVEKGETKFVPERFTKNYLNWMNNTRDWCISRQLWWGHRIPAWYCDDCGEMTVTKEDITACPKCKGRNICQDEDTLDTWFSSALWPFSTLGWPENTEDLKHYYPTNTLVTGYDIIGFWVSRMIFSALEYTGEVPFDTVLIHGLVRDALGRKMSKSLGNGIDPLEIIDKYGADALRFTLATGNSPGNDMRFSDDKVEASRNFANKLWNAARFVLMNLEGNEEAPYIPEKLALEDKWVLTKFNVLVKEVTDNLDKFELGIAVQKLYDFIWDILCDWYIEICKIRLSSSDEELKKNARAVLIYVMSNTLKLLHPFMPFITEEIWQTLPHDGESIMIAPWPVYDENYVFTKDEENMEHIMIAVRAVRNRRAEMNVPPSKKARLDIVTKDVELFADSAKYFQRLASASGLSVSDDESVFELDGSVSVVTDVATIYLPMAELVDFEAERKRLAKELEEVEKKLAQINGKLNNQGFLAKAPAAVIEEQKVNQAKLNEKAALLRASIAKLG
;
A
#
# COMPACT_ATOMS: atom_id res chain seq x y z
N MET A 1 -6.46 -2.02 43.67
CA MET A 1 -5.15 -1.32 43.70
C MET A 1 -5.02 -0.60 42.36
N SER A 2 -5.08 0.74 42.36
CA SER A 2 -4.83 1.52 41.17
C SER A 2 -3.41 1.22 40.66
N ARG A 3 -3.25 0.66 39.46
CA ARG A 3 -1.93 0.53 38.82
C ARG A 3 -1.44 1.96 38.51
N GLU A 4 -0.35 2.38 39.10
CA GLU A 4 0.34 3.59 38.67
C GLU A 4 0.98 3.33 37.31
N LEU A 5 0.70 4.22 36.34
CA LEU A 5 1.42 4.23 35.10
C LEU A 5 2.87 4.65 35.31
N GLU A 6 3.81 3.97 34.66
CA GLU A 6 5.24 4.34 34.68
C GLU A 6 5.46 5.77 34.15
N LYS A 7 6.62 6.35 34.45
CA LYS A 7 6.94 7.74 34.05
C LYS A 7 7.01 7.90 32.52
N ILE A 8 7.42 6.89 31.83
CA ILE A 8 7.61 6.86 30.36
C ILE A 8 6.87 5.64 29.83
N TYR A 9 6.18 5.80 28.72
CA TYR A 9 5.59 4.67 27.98
C TYR A 9 6.69 3.84 27.33
N ASP A 10 6.75 2.55 27.67
CA ASP A 10 7.64 1.58 27.02
C ASP A 10 6.80 0.50 26.30
N PRO A 11 6.69 0.54 24.97
CA PRO A 11 5.93 -0.45 24.19
C PRO A 11 6.36 -1.89 24.45
N LYS A 12 7.65 -2.16 24.71
CA LYS A 12 8.20 -3.50 24.90
C LYS A 12 7.61 -4.21 26.14
N ASN A 13 7.28 -3.43 27.17
CA ASN A 13 6.67 -3.95 28.39
C ASN A 13 5.15 -4.13 28.29
N VAL A 14 4.51 -3.52 27.28
CA VAL A 14 3.05 -3.42 27.15
C VAL A 14 2.52 -4.32 26.03
N GLU A 15 3.06 -4.23 24.82
CA GLU A 15 2.46 -4.80 23.61
C GLU A 15 2.28 -6.32 23.70
N GLY A 16 3.33 -7.06 24.07
CA GLY A 16 3.27 -8.52 24.17
C GLY A 16 2.26 -9.02 25.20
N ARG A 17 2.14 -8.34 26.35
CA ARG A 17 1.21 -8.69 27.44
C ARG A 17 -0.23 -8.41 27.03
N ILE A 18 -0.49 -7.26 26.44
CA ILE A 18 -1.83 -6.86 25.97
C ILE A 18 -2.29 -7.79 24.85
N TYR A 19 -1.45 -8.04 23.84
CA TYR A 19 -1.82 -8.93 22.75
C TYR A 19 -2.17 -10.33 23.24
N LYS A 20 -1.40 -10.85 24.21
CA LYS A 20 -1.70 -12.12 24.85
C LYS A 20 -3.06 -12.10 25.57
N SER A 21 -3.37 -11.03 26.30
CA SER A 21 -4.67 -10.91 26.99
C SER A 21 -5.85 -10.90 26.01
N TRP A 22 -5.72 -10.28 24.83
CA TRP A 22 -6.74 -10.30 23.79
C TRP A 22 -6.95 -11.70 23.20
N LEU A 23 -5.86 -12.45 23.00
CA LEU A 23 -5.95 -13.85 22.55
C LEU A 23 -6.60 -14.75 23.59
N ASP A 24 -6.19 -14.62 24.85
CA ASP A 24 -6.72 -15.42 25.97
C ASP A 24 -8.24 -15.12 26.17
N GLY A 25 -8.66 -13.85 26.00
CA GLY A 25 -10.06 -13.40 26.05
C GLY A 25 -10.87 -13.71 24.80
N LYS A 26 -10.24 -14.23 23.73
CA LYS A 26 -10.87 -14.52 22.42
C LYS A 26 -11.64 -13.34 21.82
N TYR A 27 -11.16 -12.10 22.01
CA TYR A 27 -11.85 -10.90 21.53
C TYR A 27 -11.81 -10.75 20.01
N PHE A 28 -10.96 -11.52 19.31
CA PHE A 28 -10.89 -11.54 17.85
C PHE A 28 -11.82 -12.56 17.21
N HIS A 29 -12.35 -13.49 17.99
CA HIS A 29 -13.10 -14.63 17.51
C HIS A 29 -14.51 -14.21 17.07
N ALA A 30 -14.86 -14.49 15.83
CA ALA A 30 -16.16 -14.26 15.24
C ALA A 30 -17.13 -15.36 15.67
N LYS A 31 -18.38 -15.02 16.03
CA LYS A 31 -19.27 -15.91 16.78
C LYS A 31 -20.50 -16.38 16.02
N CYS A 32 -20.75 -15.92 14.78
CA CYS A 32 -21.98 -16.15 14.02
C CYS A 32 -23.24 -15.75 14.82
N GLU A 33 -23.22 -14.56 15.45
CA GLU A 33 -24.32 -14.10 16.31
C GLU A 33 -25.55 -13.71 15.46
N ALA A 34 -26.60 -14.55 15.53
CA ALA A 34 -27.83 -14.28 14.79
C ALA A 34 -28.45 -12.91 15.17
N GLY A 35 -28.84 -12.14 14.18
CA GLY A 35 -29.48 -10.83 14.33
C GLY A 35 -28.52 -9.64 14.52
N LYS A 36 -27.22 -9.85 14.63
CA LYS A 36 -26.23 -8.77 14.53
C LYS A 36 -25.86 -8.52 13.07
N PRO A 37 -25.65 -7.25 12.67
CA PRO A 37 -25.07 -6.96 11.37
C PRO A 37 -23.63 -7.50 11.33
N THR A 38 -23.24 -8.06 10.19
CA THR A 38 -21.88 -8.59 9.97
C THR A 38 -20.97 -7.56 9.35
N TYR A 39 -19.69 -7.65 9.67
CA TYR A 39 -18.65 -6.92 8.93
C TYR A 39 -17.44 -7.83 8.73
N THR A 40 -17.23 -8.22 7.50
CA THR A 40 -16.24 -9.22 7.11
C THR A 40 -15.18 -8.62 6.19
N ILE A 41 -13.92 -8.84 6.53
CA ILE A 41 -12.76 -8.60 5.67
C ILE A 41 -11.98 -9.90 5.53
N VAL A 42 -11.64 -10.30 4.31
CA VAL A 42 -10.65 -11.34 4.04
C VAL A 42 -9.32 -10.68 3.76
N ILE A 43 -8.28 -11.07 4.47
CA ILE A 43 -6.95 -10.48 4.28
C ILE A 43 -6.43 -10.76 2.86
N PRO A 44 -5.78 -9.82 2.16
CA PRO A 44 -4.94 -10.17 1.03
C PRO A 44 -3.85 -11.14 1.49
N PRO A 45 -3.91 -12.44 1.11
CA PRO A 45 -3.05 -13.44 1.73
C PRO A 45 -1.59 -13.23 1.32
N PRO A 46 -0.68 -12.92 2.26
CA PRO A 46 0.72 -12.70 1.91
C PRO A 46 1.37 -13.96 1.35
N ASN A 47 2.21 -13.78 0.33
CA ASN A 47 3.00 -14.84 -0.29
C ASN A 47 4.05 -15.38 0.68
N ILE A 48 4.18 -16.71 0.82
CA ILE A 48 5.18 -17.36 1.69
C ILE A 48 6.62 -17.30 1.12
N THR A 49 6.94 -16.25 0.38
CA THR A 49 8.25 -16.05 -0.26
C THR A 49 9.29 -15.37 0.63
N GLY A 50 8.88 -14.90 1.79
CA GLY A 50 9.76 -14.19 2.73
C GLY A 50 8.99 -13.48 3.84
N GLN A 51 9.62 -12.47 4.44
CA GLN A 51 8.98 -11.66 5.49
C GLN A 51 8.19 -10.50 4.89
N LEU A 52 7.24 -9.99 5.69
CA LEU A 52 6.41 -8.84 5.33
C LEU A 52 7.27 -7.58 5.15
N HIS A 53 6.81 -6.67 4.32
CA HIS A 53 7.39 -5.35 4.10
C HIS A 53 6.40 -4.25 4.48
N MET A 54 6.83 -2.98 4.41
CA MET A 54 6.04 -1.83 4.84
C MET A 54 4.68 -1.70 4.12
N GLY A 55 4.57 -2.15 2.86
CA GLY A 55 3.27 -2.20 2.15
C GLY A 55 2.26 -3.12 2.81
N HIS A 56 2.69 -4.30 3.28
CA HIS A 56 1.82 -5.19 4.06
C HIS A 56 1.44 -4.58 5.42
N ALA A 57 2.36 -3.85 6.07
CA ALA A 57 2.04 -3.17 7.33
C ALA A 57 0.97 -2.09 7.12
N LEU A 58 1.03 -1.33 6.01
CA LEU A 58 0.00 -0.36 5.64
C LEU A 58 -1.34 -1.06 5.41
N ASP A 59 -1.38 -2.02 4.50
CA ASP A 59 -2.59 -2.76 4.12
C ASP A 59 -3.31 -3.35 5.34
N ASN A 60 -2.56 -4.06 6.20
CA ASN A 60 -3.12 -4.68 7.40
C ASN A 60 -3.53 -3.65 8.48
N THR A 61 -2.82 -2.53 8.59
CA THR A 61 -3.20 -1.45 9.52
C THR A 61 -4.55 -0.85 9.13
N LEU A 62 -4.79 -0.59 7.84
CA LEU A 62 -6.07 -0.04 7.37
C LEU A 62 -7.23 -1.01 7.63
N GLN A 63 -7.04 -2.30 7.37
CA GLN A 63 -8.02 -3.34 7.65
C GLN A 63 -8.34 -3.43 9.15
N ASP A 64 -7.32 -3.47 10.01
CA ASP A 64 -7.49 -3.59 11.45
C ASP A 64 -8.22 -2.38 12.06
N ILE A 65 -7.97 -1.17 11.54
CA ILE A 65 -8.70 0.04 11.96
C ILE A 65 -10.20 -0.14 11.71
N LEU A 66 -10.58 -0.59 10.52
CA LEU A 66 -11.99 -0.81 10.15
C LEU A 66 -12.63 -1.92 11.00
N ILE A 67 -11.94 -3.03 11.18
CA ILE A 67 -12.43 -4.16 11.98
C ILE A 67 -12.62 -3.77 13.44
N ARG A 68 -11.65 -3.08 14.06
CA ARG A 68 -11.77 -2.61 15.45
C ARG A 68 -12.91 -1.62 15.61
N TYR A 69 -13.03 -0.65 14.71
CA TYR A 69 -14.13 0.31 14.70
C TYR A 69 -15.49 -0.42 14.62
N LYS A 70 -15.69 -1.29 13.64
CA LYS A 70 -16.98 -2.00 13.45
C LYS A 70 -17.28 -2.96 14.62
N ARG A 71 -16.27 -3.61 15.22
CA ARG A 71 -16.44 -4.42 16.43
C ARG A 71 -16.96 -3.60 17.59
N MET A 72 -16.37 -2.43 17.85
CA MET A 72 -16.83 -1.52 18.89
C MET A 72 -18.21 -0.90 18.56
N ALA A 73 -18.54 -0.73 17.29
CA ALA A 73 -19.86 -0.30 16.81
C ALA A 73 -20.95 -1.38 16.88
N GLY A 74 -20.62 -2.58 17.41
CA GLY A 74 -21.59 -3.65 17.70
C GLY A 74 -21.84 -4.64 16.57
N PHE A 75 -21.04 -4.63 15.50
CA PHE A 75 -21.09 -5.64 14.44
C PHE A 75 -20.48 -6.97 14.91
N ASP A 76 -21.01 -8.09 14.38
CA ASP A 76 -20.30 -9.37 14.42
C ASP A 76 -19.22 -9.34 13.32
N THR A 77 -17.97 -9.16 13.75
CA THR A 77 -16.86 -8.92 12.85
C THR A 77 -16.05 -10.17 12.61
N LEU A 78 -15.74 -10.45 11.34
CA LEU A 78 -14.75 -11.46 10.95
C LEU A 78 -13.64 -10.79 10.14
N TRP A 79 -12.41 -10.80 10.68
CA TRP A 79 -11.21 -10.55 9.89
C TRP A 79 -10.47 -11.88 9.70
N LEU A 80 -10.63 -12.45 8.50
CA LEU A 80 -10.13 -13.79 8.19
C LEU A 80 -8.69 -13.72 7.71
N PRO A 81 -7.73 -14.31 8.47
CA PRO A 81 -6.31 -14.34 8.08
C PRO A 81 -5.99 -15.52 7.19
N GLY A 82 -4.86 -15.41 6.48
CA GLY A 82 -4.30 -16.52 5.74
C GLY A 82 -3.06 -16.15 4.95
N THR A 83 -2.51 -17.15 4.23
CA THR A 83 -1.31 -16.99 3.40
C THR A 83 -1.50 -17.65 2.04
N ASP A 84 -0.78 -17.14 1.02
CA ASP A 84 -0.81 -17.67 -0.33
C ASP A 84 0.44 -18.52 -0.60
N HIS A 85 0.24 -19.67 -1.27
CA HIS A 85 1.31 -20.57 -1.66
C HIS A 85 2.21 -19.98 -2.75
N ALA A 86 1.72 -19.02 -3.54
CA ALA A 86 2.46 -18.23 -4.54
C ALA A 86 3.34 -19.09 -5.44
N SER A 87 2.74 -19.99 -6.22
CA SER A 87 3.38 -21.10 -6.94
C SER A 87 4.76 -20.79 -7.56
N ILE A 88 4.84 -19.91 -8.56
CA ILE A 88 6.10 -19.54 -9.24
C ILE A 88 7.10 -18.91 -8.24
N ALA A 89 6.58 -18.02 -7.40
CA ALA A 89 7.42 -17.23 -6.49
C ALA A 89 8.10 -18.08 -5.43
N THR A 90 7.35 -18.98 -4.84
CA THR A 90 7.84 -19.89 -3.79
C THR A 90 8.75 -20.95 -4.38
N GLU A 91 8.37 -21.57 -5.50
CA GLU A 91 9.20 -22.57 -6.17
C GLU A 91 10.56 -21.97 -6.56
N ALA A 92 10.59 -20.77 -7.15
CA ALA A 92 11.84 -20.08 -7.49
C ALA A 92 12.75 -19.85 -6.27
N LYS A 93 12.18 -19.52 -5.10
CA LYS A 93 12.95 -19.34 -3.86
C LYS A 93 13.52 -20.65 -3.34
N ILE A 94 12.75 -21.73 -3.41
CA ILE A 94 13.20 -23.06 -3.00
C ILE A 94 14.33 -23.53 -3.93
N VAL A 95 14.16 -23.36 -5.25
CA VAL A 95 15.18 -23.71 -6.26
C VAL A 95 16.45 -22.87 -6.06
N GLU A 96 16.34 -21.57 -5.76
CA GLU A 96 17.48 -20.72 -5.41
C GLU A 96 18.25 -21.26 -4.18
N ALA A 97 17.52 -21.69 -3.15
CA ALA A 97 18.12 -22.29 -1.95
C ALA A 97 18.83 -23.62 -2.28
N MET A 98 18.18 -24.49 -3.07
CA MET A 98 18.76 -25.78 -3.51
C MET A 98 20.02 -25.59 -4.34
N ARG A 99 20.05 -24.59 -5.23
CA ARG A 99 21.24 -24.27 -6.04
C ARG A 99 22.43 -23.90 -5.17
N LYS A 100 22.23 -23.21 -4.05
CA LYS A 100 23.31 -22.92 -3.07
C LYS A 100 23.84 -24.18 -2.39
N GLU A 101 23.03 -25.25 -2.33
CA GLU A 101 23.39 -26.57 -1.81
C GLU A 101 23.99 -27.48 -2.89
N GLY A 102 23.98 -27.05 -4.15
CA GLY A 102 24.47 -27.83 -5.28
C GLY A 102 23.51 -28.94 -5.74
N ILE A 103 22.22 -28.83 -5.42
CA ILE A 103 21.16 -29.79 -5.75
C ILE A 103 20.23 -29.19 -6.80
N THR A 104 19.88 -29.96 -7.83
CA THR A 104 18.86 -29.59 -8.82
C THR A 104 17.48 -30.13 -8.41
N LYS A 105 16.44 -29.61 -9.05
CA LYS A 105 15.08 -30.09 -8.87
C LYS A 105 14.90 -31.52 -9.38
N GLU A 106 15.52 -31.81 -10.52
CA GLU A 106 15.51 -33.12 -11.19
C GLU A 106 16.21 -34.18 -10.34
N ASP A 107 17.34 -33.82 -9.69
CA ASP A 107 18.06 -34.74 -8.80
C ASP A 107 17.21 -35.18 -7.61
N LEU A 108 16.36 -34.25 -7.10
CA LEU A 108 15.54 -34.50 -5.92
C LEU A 108 14.27 -35.28 -6.25
N GLY A 109 13.67 -35.03 -7.41
CA GLY A 109 12.39 -35.58 -7.82
C GLY A 109 11.19 -34.86 -7.17
N ARG A 110 9.99 -34.99 -7.78
CA ARG A 110 8.79 -34.22 -7.42
C ARG A 110 8.35 -34.41 -5.97
N GLU A 111 8.29 -35.66 -5.51
CA GLU A 111 7.80 -35.97 -4.16
C GLU A 111 8.68 -35.35 -3.07
N ALA A 112 9.99 -35.53 -3.17
CA ALA A 112 10.92 -34.97 -2.17
C ALA A 112 10.99 -33.44 -2.27
N PHE A 113 10.84 -32.87 -3.46
CA PHE A 113 10.71 -31.43 -3.63
C PHE A 113 9.46 -30.88 -2.91
N LEU A 114 8.31 -31.55 -3.02
CA LEU A 114 7.07 -31.12 -2.34
C LEU A 114 7.20 -31.17 -0.82
N VAL A 115 7.88 -32.20 -0.27
CA VAL A 115 8.18 -32.23 1.17
C VAL A 115 8.95 -30.98 1.59
N ARG A 116 9.99 -30.61 0.81
CA ARG A 116 10.77 -29.39 1.08
C ARG A 116 9.94 -28.11 0.96
N ALA A 117 9.00 -28.07 0.02
CA ALA A 117 8.09 -26.95 -0.13
C ALA A 117 7.12 -26.80 1.05
N TRP A 118 6.63 -27.91 1.62
CA TRP A 118 5.82 -27.87 2.83
C TRP A 118 6.61 -27.42 4.07
N ASP A 119 7.88 -27.82 4.20
CA ASP A 119 8.77 -27.32 5.25
C ASP A 119 9.02 -25.82 5.11
N TRP A 120 9.21 -25.36 3.87
CA TRP A 120 9.29 -23.92 3.56
C TRP A 120 8.04 -23.16 4.00
N LYS A 121 6.84 -23.68 3.69
CA LYS A 121 5.55 -23.11 4.13
C LYS A 121 5.48 -23.02 5.64
N LYS A 122 5.87 -24.08 6.36
CA LYS A 122 5.85 -24.08 7.82
C LYS A 122 6.76 -23.00 8.42
N GLN A 123 7.94 -22.81 7.85
CA GLN A 123 8.91 -21.82 8.32
C GLN A 123 8.45 -20.39 8.04
N TYR A 124 8.12 -20.07 6.80
CA TYR A 124 7.85 -18.69 6.38
C TYR A 124 6.41 -18.26 6.66
N GLY A 125 5.42 -19.13 6.53
CA GLY A 125 4.03 -18.88 6.90
C GLY A 125 3.91 -18.54 8.38
N GLY A 126 4.53 -19.34 9.27
CA GLY A 126 4.56 -19.06 10.70
C GLY A 126 5.21 -17.71 11.04
N ARG A 127 6.29 -17.33 10.33
CA ARG A 127 6.95 -16.03 10.53
C ARG A 127 6.05 -14.86 10.15
N ILE A 128 5.30 -14.95 9.04
CA ILE A 128 4.33 -13.95 8.59
C ILE A 128 3.26 -13.73 9.66
N VAL A 129 2.69 -14.80 10.19
CA VAL A 129 1.68 -14.72 11.24
C VAL A 129 2.22 -14.02 12.49
N GLU A 130 3.43 -14.35 12.93
CA GLU A 130 4.06 -13.67 14.07
C GLU A 130 4.35 -12.18 13.81
N GLN A 131 4.70 -11.81 12.58
CA GLN A 131 4.85 -10.40 12.19
C GLN A 131 3.53 -9.64 12.27
N LEU A 132 2.41 -10.23 11.81
CA LEU A 132 1.08 -9.64 11.90
C LEU A 132 0.63 -9.49 13.36
N LYS A 133 0.88 -10.48 14.20
CA LYS A 133 0.60 -10.41 15.65
C LYS A 133 1.37 -9.28 16.32
N LYS A 134 2.65 -9.09 15.99
CA LYS A 134 3.46 -7.99 16.51
C LYS A 134 2.98 -6.61 16.04
N LEU A 135 2.43 -6.51 14.83
CA LEU A 135 1.77 -5.29 14.35
C LEU A 135 0.47 -4.98 15.11
N GLY A 136 -0.06 -5.95 15.86
CA GLY A 136 -1.30 -5.82 16.61
C GLY A 136 -2.56 -6.20 15.83
N SER A 137 -2.41 -6.94 14.73
CA SER A 137 -3.55 -7.35 13.89
C SER A 137 -4.56 -8.20 14.66
N SER A 138 -5.84 -7.80 14.63
CA SER A 138 -6.94 -8.46 15.37
C SER A 138 -7.69 -9.47 14.52
N CYS A 139 -6.93 -10.31 13.78
CA CYS A 139 -7.46 -11.39 12.97
C CYS A 139 -8.04 -12.53 13.84
N ASP A 140 -9.06 -13.22 13.33
CA ASP A 140 -9.53 -14.47 13.91
C ASP A 140 -8.57 -15.63 13.58
N TRP A 141 -7.54 -15.81 14.41
CA TRP A 141 -6.49 -16.81 14.20
C TRP A 141 -6.99 -18.27 14.28
N ASP A 142 -8.16 -18.52 14.86
CA ASP A 142 -8.78 -19.84 14.86
C ASP A 142 -9.29 -20.22 13.46
N ARG A 143 -9.47 -19.23 12.57
CA ARG A 143 -9.88 -19.38 11.17
C ARG A 143 -8.76 -19.11 10.16
N GLU A 144 -7.49 -19.23 10.57
CA GLU A 144 -6.36 -19.09 9.65
C GLU A 144 -6.45 -20.09 8.48
N ARG A 145 -6.28 -19.58 7.25
CA ARG A 145 -6.36 -20.37 6.02
C ARG A 145 -5.06 -20.31 5.21
N PHE A 146 -4.92 -21.29 4.36
CA PHE A 146 -3.83 -21.37 3.38
C PHE A 146 -4.39 -21.78 2.03
N THR A 147 -3.98 -21.12 0.94
CA THR A 147 -4.55 -21.38 -0.39
C THR A 147 -4.38 -22.81 -0.89
N LEU A 148 -3.44 -23.61 -0.34
CA LEU A 148 -3.27 -25.04 -0.59
C LEU A 148 -3.79 -25.93 0.54
N ASP A 149 -4.57 -25.41 1.51
CA ASP A 149 -5.22 -26.27 2.51
C ASP A 149 -6.27 -27.18 1.85
N GLU A 150 -6.73 -28.19 2.58
CA GLU A 150 -7.67 -29.17 2.06
C GLU A 150 -8.97 -28.55 1.55
N GLY A 151 -9.55 -27.59 2.31
CA GLY A 151 -10.80 -26.93 1.92
C GLY A 151 -10.66 -26.07 0.68
N CYS A 152 -9.61 -25.25 0.62
CA CYS A 152 -9.32 -24.42 -0.57
C CYS A 152 -8.98 -25.30 -1.79
N SER A 153 -8.24 -26.40 -1.61
CA SER A 153 -7.92 -27.35 -2.68
C SER A 153 -9.17 -28.04 -3.23
N LYS A 154 -10.15 -28.36 -2.37
CA LYS A 154 -11.45 -28.90 -2.77
C LYS A 154 -12.24 -27.89 -3.59
N ALA A 155 -12.26 -26.62 -3.18
CA ALA A 155 -12.89 -25.54 -3.94
C ALA A 155 -12.25 -25.36 -5.33
N VAL A 156 -10.93 -25.41 -5.42
CA VAL A 156 -10.19 -25.30 -6.70
C VAL A 156 -10.57 -26.43 -7.66
N LYS A 157 -10.57 -27.68 -7.19
CA LYS A 157 -11.01 -28.83 -8.00
C LYS A 157 -12.46 -28.67 -8.48
N GLU A 158 -13.35 -28.24 -7.59
CA GLU A 158 -14.77 -28.01 -7.92
C GLU A 158 -14.93 -26.98 -9.05
N VAL A 159 -14.22 -25.85 -8.92
CA VAL A 159 -14.22 -24.75 -9.90
C VAL A 159 -13.70 -25.22 -11.25
N PHE A 160 -12.57 -25.91 -11.28
CA PHE A 160 -11.99 -26.41 -12.52
C PHE A 160 -12.98 -27.30 -13.29
N ILE A 161 -13.62 -28.22 -12.59
CA ILE A 161 -14.55 -29.18 -13.20
C ILE A 161 -15.80 -28.48 -13.71
N ARG A 162 -16.42 -27.59 -12.94
CA ARG A 162 -17.60 -26.83 -13.37
C ARG A 162 -17.33 -25.98 -14.61
N LEU A 163 -16.17 -25.31 -14.67
CA LEU A 163 -15.79 -24.56 -15.86
C LEU A 163 -15.53 -25.45 -17.07
N TYR A 164 -14.90 -26.61 -16.85
CA TYR A 164 -14.67 -27.58 -17.90
C TYR A 164 -15.98 -28.14 -18.47
N GLU A 165 -16.93 -28.54 -17.62
CA GLU A 165 -18.26 -29.02 -18.01
C GLU A 165 -19.08 -27.97 -18.77
N LYS A 166 -18.84 -26.67 -18.51
CA LYS A 166 -19.45 -25.54 -19.21
C LYS A 166 -18.70 -25.13 -20.50
N ASP A 167 -17.67 -25.87 -20.91
CA ASP A 167 -16.79 -25.50 -22.02
C ASP A 167 -16.10 -24.12 -21.86
N LEU A 168 -15.94 -23.67 -20.60
CA LEU A 168 -15.23 -22.45 -20.28
C LEU A 168 -13.74 -22.69 -20.00
N ILE A 169 -13.34 -23.94 -19.74
CA ILE A 169 -11.93 -24.35 -19.70
C ILE A 169 -11.67 -25.26 -20.91
N TYR A 170 -10.59 -24.99 -21.61
CA TYR A 170 -10.12 -25.80 -22.73
C TYR A 170 -8.59 -25.94 -22.74
N ARG A 171 -8.09 -26.99 -23.41
CA ARG A 171 -6.64 -27.20 -23.65
C ARG A 171 -6.35 -27.01 -25.11
N GLY A 172 -5.34 -26.19 -25.44
CA GLY A 172 -4.98 -25.93 -26.84
C GLY A 172 -3.66 -25.21 -27.01
N ASN A 173 -3.17 -25.22 -28.24
CA ASN A 173 -1.99 -24.45 -28.63
C ASN A 173 -2.37 -23.01 -28.87
N ARG A 174 -1.79 -22.09 -28.10
CA ARG A 174 -1.96 -20.63 -28.20
C ARG A 174 -0.63 -19.94 -27.96
N MET A 175 -0.54 -18.72 -28.45
CA MET A 175 0.56 -17.83 -28.10
C MET A 175 0.49 -17.50 -26.61
N VAL A 176 1.59 -17.70 -25.90
CA VAL A 176 1.74 -17.39 -24.47
C VAL A 176 3.06 -16.66 -24.23
N ASN A 177 3.11 -15.88 -23.18
CA ASN A 177 4.39 -15.38 -22.67
C ASN A 177 5.10 -16.53 -21.95
N TRP A 178 6.34 -16.79 -22.34
CA TRP A 178 7.14 -17.88 -21.80
C TRP A 178 8.43 -17.37 -21.17
N CYS A 179 8.72 -17.81 -19.96
CA CYS A 179 10.00 -17.53 -19.31
C CYS A 179 10.95 -18.72 -19.51
N THR A 180 11.96 -18.55 -20.32
CA THR A 180 12.97 -19.60 -20.59
C THR A 180 13.86 -19.91 -19.37
N CYS A 181 13.94 -19.01 -18.40
CA CYS A 181 14.69 -19.21 -17.16
C CYS A 181 13.91 -19.99 -16.10
N CYS A 182 12.61 -19.67 -15.94
CA CYS A 182 11.70 -20.38 -15.05
C CYS A 182 11.08 -21.62 -15.70
N VAL A 183 11.23 -21.75 -17.01
CA VAL A 183 10.69 -22.83 -17.87
C VAL A 183 9.19 -23.01 -17.65
N THR A 184 8.44 -21.91 -17.70
CA THR A 184 6.98 -21.90 -17.49
C THR A 184 6.31 -20.76 -18.24
N SER A 185 5.04 -20.94 -18.55
CA SER A 185 4.16 -19.88 -19.04
C SER A 185 3.94 -18.82 -17.97
N ILE A 186 3.75 -17.57 -18.41
CA ILE A 186 3.48 -16.40 -17.57
C ILE A 186 2.25 -15.70 -18.15
N SER A 187 1.33 -15.26 -17.31
CA SER A 187 0.19 -14.46 -17.76
C SER A 187 0.63 -13.05 -18.19
N ASP A 188 -0.15 -12.40 -19.07
CA ASP A 188 0.13 -11.04 -19.54
C ASP A 188 0.34 -10.06 -18.38
N ALA A 189 -0.39 -10.27 -17.31
CA ALA A 189 -0.32 -9.47 -16.12
C ALA A 189 1.00 -9.64 -15.33
N GLU A 190 1.70 -10.75 -15.47
CA GLU A 190 2.97 -11.04 -14.78
C GLU A 190 4.21 -10.59 -15.57
N VAL A 191 4.00 -9.90 -16.71
CA VAL A 191 5.06 -9.32 -17.53
C VAL A 191 5.33 -7.89 -17.06
N GLU A 192 6.56 -7.61 -16.67
CA GLU A 192 7.04 -6.26 -16.39
C GLU A 192 7.75 -5.72 -17.62
N TYR A 193 7.50 -4.46 -17.98
CA TYR A 193 8.15 -3.83 -19.12
C TYR A 193 9.29 -2.95 -18.64
N GLU A 194 10.46 -3.14 -19.25
CA GLU A 194 11.67 -2.36 -18.97
C GLU A 194 12.15 -1.69 -20.25
N GLU A 195 12.46 -0.38 -20.18
CA GLU A 195 13.12 0.30 -21.30
C GLU A 195 14.56 -0.21 -21.43
N LYS A 196 14.92 -0.74 -22.60
CA LYS A 196 16.27 -1.24 -22.91
C LYS A 196 16.80 -0.62 -24.18
N ASP A 197 18.11 -0.42 -24.22
CA ASP A 197 18.81 -0.08 -25.46
C ASP A 197 18.79 -1.31 -26.38
N GLY A 198 18.43 -1.08 -27.64
CA GLY A 198 18.33 -2.09 -28.66
C GLY A 198 18.65 -1.53 -30.04
N ASN A 199 18.39 -2.29 -31.08
CA ASN A 199 18.57 -1.85 -32.44
C ASN A 199 17.40 -2.28 -33.31
N PHE A 200 17.08 -1.51 -34.33
CA PHE A 200 16.42 -1.99 -35.52
C PHE A 200 17.48 -2.42 -36.53
N TRP A 201 17.40 -3.69 -36.95
CA TRP A 201 18.21 -4.20 -38.02
C TRP A 201 17.39 -4.18 -39.31
N HIS A 202 17.78 -3.31 -40.27
CA HIS A 202 17.19 -3.21 -41.57
C HIS A 202 17.79 -4.30 -42.48
N LEU A 203 16.93 -5.20 -42.94
CA LEU A 203 17.31 -6.39 -43.72
C LEU A 203 16.72 -6.34 -45.12
N TYR A 204 17.39 -6.99 -46.07
CA TYR A 204 16.88 -7.21 -47.39
C TYR A 204 16.45 -8.66 -47.58
N TYR A 205 15.19 -8.84 -48.00
CA TYR A 205 14.72 -10.11 -48.54
C TYR A 205 14.55 -9.98 -50.06
N THR A 206 15.05 -10.94 -50.87
CA THR A 206 14.97 -10.87 -52.30
C THR A 206 13.64 -11.43 -52.78
N VAL A 207 12.89 -10.65 -53.55
CA VAL A 207 11.65 -11.07 -54.19
C VAL A 207 12.03 -12.06 -55.30
N LYS A 208 11.47 -13.26 -55.24
CA LYS A 208 11.82 -14.35 -56.16
C LYS A 208 11.47 -14.04 -57.60
N GLU A 209 10.28 -13.51 -57.85
CA GLU A 209 9.74 -13.29 -59.20
C GLU A 209 10.37 -12.06 -59.89
N THR A 210 10.76 -11.06 -59.12
CA THR A 210 11.28 -9.79 -59.71
C THR A 210 12.76 -9.59 -59.48
N GLY A 211 13.37 -10.30 -58.51
CA GLY A 211 14.75 -10.08 -58.08
C GLY A 211 14.96 -8.79 -57.27
N GLU A 212 13.89 -8.09 -56.97
CA GLU A 212 13.90 -6.84 -56.20
C GLU A 212 14.29 -7.14 -54.75
N LYS A 213 15.01 -6.22 -54.09
CA LYS A 213 15.35 -6.30 -52.69
C LYS A 213 14.27 -5.58 -51.88
N LEU A 214 13.45 -6.33 -51.18
CA LEU A 214 12.42 -5.82 -50.28
C LEU A 214 13.05 -5.56 -48.91
N GLU A 215 12.94 -4.31 -48.42
CA GLU A 215 13.49 -3.88 -47.16
C GLU A 215 12.48 -4.07 -46.02
N LEU A 216 12.90 -4.67 -44.92
CA LEU A 216 12.17 -4.77 -43.68
C LEU A 216 13.08 -4.50 -42.48
N ALA A 217 12.51 -4.14 -41.32
CA ALA A 217 13.26 -3.91 -40.10
C ALA A 217 12.76 -4.79 -38.96
N THR A 218 13.66 -5.27 -38.13
CA THR A 218 13.34 -6.11 -36.97
C THR A 218 14.20 -5.77 -35.76
N THR A 219 13.62 -5.92 -34.57
CA THR A 219 14.36 -5.85 -33.30
C THR A 219 14.85 -7.26 -32.86
N ARG A 220 14.37 -8.30 -33.55
CA ARG A 220 14.61 -9.72 -33.15
C ARG A 220 15.08 -10.56 -34.32
N PRO A 221 16.31 -10.34 -34.83
CA PRO A 221 16.84 -11.08 -35.98
C PRO A 221 16.97 -12.60 -35.72
N GLU A 222 17.08 -13.04 -34.47
CA GLU A 222 17.15 -14.44 -34.08
C GLU A 222 15.88 -15.26 -34.43
N THR A 223 14.72 -14.58 -34.54
CA THR A 223 13.46 -15.27 -34.87
C THR A 223 13.25 -15.47 -36.36
N MET A 224 14.06 -14.81 -37.22
CA MET A 224 13.86 -14.80 -38.65
C MET A 224 13.88 -16.19 -39.32
N LEU A 225 14.60 -17.15 -38.73
CA LEU A 225 14.62 -18.52 -39.23
C LEU A 225 13.23 -19.17 -39.23
N GLY A 226 12.33 -18.69 -38.37
CA GLY A 226 10.92 -19.11 -38.28
C GLY A 226 9.95 -18.27 -39.11
N ASP A 227 10.42 -17.33 -39.93
CA ASP A 227 9.55 -16.53 -40.79
C ASP A 227 8.79 -17.41 -41.80
N THR A 228 7.47 -17.17 -41.89
CA THR A 228 6.60 -17.94 -42.78
C THR A 228 5.90 -17.06 -43.80
N ALA A 229 6.01 -15.75 -43.69
CA ALA A 229 5.56 -14.78 -44.68
C ALA A 229 6.25 -13.42 -44.48
N VAL A 230 6.04 -12.53 -45.41
CA VAL A 230 6.24 -11.08 -45.29
C VAL A 230 4.91 -10.43 -45.55
N ALA A 231 4.51 -9.50 -44.68
CA ALA A 231 3.27 -8.75 -44.84
C ALA A 231 3.50 -7.36 -45.44
N ILE A 232 2.62 -6.97 -46.34
CA ILE A 232 2.49 -5.63 -46.90
C ILE A 232 1.03 -5.18 -46.81
N ASN A 233 0.80 -3.89 -46.87
CA ASN A 233 -0.58 -3.38 -46.91
C ASN A 233 -1.12 -3.42 -48.33
N ALA A 234 -2.35 -3.92 -48.54
CA ALA A 234 -2.99 -4.03 -49.85
C ALA A 234 -3.14 -2.65 -50.56
N GLU A 235 -3.28 -1.59 -49.79
CA GLU A 235 -3.45 -0.22 -50.30
C GLU A 235 -2.13 0.51 -50.55
N ASP A 236 -0.98 -0.07 -50.17
CA ASP A 236 0.32 0.58 -50.32
C ASP A 236 0.79 0.53 -51.77
N GLU A 237 0.74 1.67 -52.43
CA GLU A 237 1.13 1.85 -53.83
C GLU A 237 2.59 1.42 -54.13
N ARG A 238 3.46 1.47 -53.12
CA ARG A 238 4.87 1.07 -53.25
C ARG A 238 5.03 -0.41 -53.60
N TYR A 239 4.11 -1.24 -53.07
CA TYR A 239 4.23 -2.71 -53.07
C TYR A 239 3.07 -3.43 -53.76
N LYS A 240 2.11 -2.74 -54.40
CA LYS A 240 0.98 -3.36 -55.12
C LYS A 240 1.44 -4.37 -56.19
N HIS A 241 2.56 -4.13 -56.83
CA HIS A 241 3.14 -5.04 -57.83
C HIS A 241 3.68 -6.35 -57.28
N LEU A 242 3.84 -6.44 -55.94
CA LEU A 242 4.35 -7.62 -55.23
C LEU A 242 3.22 -8.52 -54.69
N HIS A 243 1.95 -8.18 -54.93
CA HIS A 243 0.85 -9.03 -54.46
C HIS A 243 0.93 -10.42 -55.10
N GLY A 244 0.93 -11.45 -54.24
CA GLY A 244 1.04 -12.86 -54.65
C GLY A 244 2.44 -13.33 -55.04
N CYS A 245 3.47 -12.48 -54.90
CA CYS A 245 4.84 -12.85 -55.02
C CYS A 245 5.39 -13.55 -53.76
N HIS A 246 6.61 -14.07 -53.88
CA HIS A 246 7.33 -14.71 -52.79
C HIS A 246 8.67 -14.02 -52.56
N VAL A 247 9.17 -14.11 -51.33
CA VAL A 247 10.54 -13.72 -51.00
C VAL A 247 11.38 -14.94 -50.65
N ILE A 248 12.66 -14.83 -50.88
CA ILE A 248 13.65 -15.82 -50.43
C ILE A 248 14.14 -15.43 -49.08
N LEU A 249 13.84 -16.29 -48.08
CA LEU A 249 14.28 -16.08 -46.69
C LEU A 249 15.82 -16.24 -46.63
N PRO A 250 16.55 -15.19 -46.18
CA PRO A 250 18.02 -15.27 -46.06
C PRO A 250 18.47 -16.45 -45.19
N LEU A 251 19.68 -16.90 -45.41
CA LEU A 251 20.38 -18.01 -44.69
C LEU A 251 19.75 -19.38 -44.91
N LEU A 252 18.42 -19.50 -45.03
CA LEU A 252 17.72 -20.78 -45.29
C LEU A 252 17.43 -21.01 -46.74
N ASN A 253 17.46 -19.97 -47.61
CA ASN A 253 17.08 -20.02 -49.03
C ASN A 253 15.68 -20.65 -49.25
N LYS A 254 14.79 -20.48 -48.28
CA LYS A 254 13.41 -20.97 -48.34
C LYS A 254 12.49 -19.90 -48.95
N GLU A 255 11.59 -20.34 -49.80
CA GLU A 255 10.55 -19.47 -50.36
C GLU A 255 9.41 -19.26 -49.35
N ILE A 256 9.02 -18.01 -49.08
CA ILE A 256 7.88 -17.67 -48.25
C ILE A 256 7.02 -16.61 -48.97
N PRO A 257 5.67 -16.63 -48.83
CA PRO A 257 4.77 -15.76 -49.54
C PRO A 257 4.81 -14.30 -49.04
N ILE A 258 4.48 -13.37 -49.92
CA ILE A 258 4.11 -12.01 -49.55
C ILE A 258 2.60 -11.99 -49.37
N VAL A 259 2.12 -11.68 -48.16
CA VAL A 259 0.68 -11.58 -47.81
C VAL A 259 0.24 -10.15 -47.65
N CYS A 260 -1.05 -9.87 -47.95
CA CYS A 260 -1.66 -8.57 -47.73
C CYS A 260 -2.39 -8.56 -46.41
N ASP A 261 -1.95 -7.73 -45.47
CA ASP A 261 -2.56 -7.63 -44.15
C ASP A 261 -2.46 -6.18 -43.60
N GLU A 262 -3.50 -5.72 -42.93
CA GLU A 262 -3.57 -4.38 -42.34
C GLU A 262 -2.55 -4.17 -41.20
N HIS A 263 -1.98 -5.24 -40.66
CA HIS A 263 -0.90 -5.18 -39.68
C HIS A 263 0.33 -4.44 -40.22
N ALA A 264 0.59 -4.50 -41.54
CA ALA A 264 1.63 -3.71 -42.19
C ALA A 264 1.15 -2.26 -42.36
N ASP A 265 1.53 -1.39 -41.41
CA ASP A 265 1.18 0.03 -41.40
C ASP A 265 1.99 0.81 -42.42
N MET A 266 1.33 1.31 -43.49
CA MET A 266 1.94 2.10 -44.58
C MET A 266 2.67 3.36 -44.11
N THR A 267 2.33 3.87 -42.94
CA THR A 267 2.87 5.14 -42.37
C THR A 267 4.08 4.93 -41.49
N LYS A 268 4.41 3.66 -41.19
CA LYS A 268 5.50 3.31 -40.27
C LYS A 268 6.66 2.59 -40.98
N GLY A 269 7.84 3.09 -40.79
CA GLY A 269 9.08 2.47 -41.28
C GLY A 269 9.01 2.17 -42.78
N THR A 270 9.38 0.94 -43.16
CA THR A 270 9.34 0.50 -44.56
C THR A 270 7.94 0.17 -45.03
N GLY A 271 6.95 -0.02 -44.17
CA GLY A 271 5.63 -0.55 -44.50
C GLY A 271 5.62 -2.04 -44.78
N VAL A 272 6.72 -2.74 -44.53
CA VAL A 272 6.92 -4.18 -44.73
C VAL A 272 7.27 -4.82 -43.41
N VAL A 273 6.58 -5.92 -43.06
CA VAL A 273 6.75 -6.60 -41.76
C VAL A 273 7.03 -8.08 -42.03
N LYS A 274 8.08 -8.63 -41.43
CA LYS A 274 8.30 -10.07 -41.40
C LYS A 274 7.26 -10.74 -40.47
N ILE A 275 6.79 -11.91 -40.81
CA ILE A 275 5.76 -12.62 -40.05
C ILE A 275 6.33 -13.93 -39.52
N THR A 276 6.47 -13.98 -38.18
CA THR A 276 6.97 -15.16 -37.44
C THR A 276 5.90 -15.64 -36.43
N PRO A 277 4.89 -16.39 -36.87
CA PRO A 277 3.70 -16.71 -36.04
C PRO A 277 4.04 -17.49 -34.74
N ALA A 278 5.18 -18.14 -34.65
CA ALA A 278 5.57 -18.87 -33.44
C ALA A 278 6.17 -17.99 -32.32
N HIS A 279 6.61 -16.75 -32.64
CA HIS A 279 7.46 -15.95 -31.75
C HIS A 279 7.06 -14.48 -31.59
N ASP A 280 5.92 -14.09 -32.15
CA ASP A 280 5.33 -12.76 -31.95
C ASP A 280 3.79 -12.85 -31.89
N PRO A 281 3.12 -12.22 -30.90
CA PRO A 281 1.67 -12.27 -30.75
C PRO A 281 0.90 -11.68 -31.95
N ASN A 282 1.38 -10.58 -32.52
CA ASN A 282 0.72 -9.94 -33.66
C ASN A 282 0.93 -10.77 -34.93
N ASP A 283 2.14 -11.29 -35.12
CA ASP A 283 2.45 -12.20 -36.26
C ASP A 283 1.63 -13.51 -36.16
N TYR A 284 1.35 -13.99 -34.93
CA TYR A 284 0.46 -15.13 -34.71
C TYR A 284 -0.96 -14.86 -35.25
N GLU A 285 -1.51 -13.68 -34.95
CA GLU A 285 -2.84 -13.28 -35.45
C GLU A 285 -2.85 -13.13 -36.97
N VAL A 286 -1.80 -12.52 -37.58
CA VAL A 286 -1.63 -12.47 -39.03
C VAL A 286 -1.54 -13.88 -39.63
N GLY A 287 -0.80 -14.77 -38.96
CA GLY A 287 -0.68 -16.17 -39.36
C GLY A 287 -2.01 -16.91 -39.39
N GLN A 288 -2.85 -16.70 -38.37
CA GLN A 288 -4.22 -17.28 -38.28
C GLN A 288 -5.11 -16.75 -39.42
N ARG A 289 -5.11 -15.43 -39.70
CA ARG A 289 -5.94 -14.80 -40.74
C ARG A 289 -5.53 -15.27 -42.13
N ASN A 290 -4.26 -15.52 -42.34
CA ASN A 290 -3.69 -15.92 -43.66
C ASN A 290 -3.37 -17.41 -43.78
N ASN A 291 -3.75 -18.25 -42.80
CA ASN A 291 -3.47 -19.71 -42.75
C ASN A 291 -1.98 -20.05 -42.93
N LEU A 292 -1.09 -19.29 -42.30
CA LEU A 292 0.35 -19.51 -42.38
C LEU A 292 0.82 -20.62 -41.43
N PRO A 293 1.88 -21.37 -41.75
CA PRO A 293 2.47 -22.33 -40.82
C PRO A 293 3.02 -21.65 -39.57
N ILE A 294 2.98 -22.36 -38.45
CA ILE A 294 3.59 -21.93 -37.20
C ILE A 294 4.90 -22.68 -37.05
N VAL A 295 6.03 -22.01 -37.19
CA VAL A 295 7.38 -22.64 -37.19
C VAL A 295 8.18 -22.19 -35.99
N ARG A 296 8.30 -23.09 -34.99
CA ARG A 296 9.05 -22.85 -33.76
C ARG A 296 10.56 -23.07 -33.99
N THR A 297 11.36 -22.11 -33.53
CA THR A 297 12.83 -22.14 -33.63
C THR A 297 13.52 -22.19 -32.26
N PHE A 298 12.81 -22.09 -31.15
CA PHE A 298 13.35 -22.11 -29.80
C PHE A 298 12.83 -23.31 -29.00
N THR A 299 13.69 -23.88 -28.18
CA THR A 299 13.33 -24.82 -27.12
C THR A 299 12.69 -24.05 -25.93
N TYR A 300 12.02 -24.75 -25.03
CA TYR A 300 11.39 -24.14 -23.87
C TYR A 300 12.40 -23.57 -22.84
N ASP A 301 13.64 -24.02 -22.85
CA ASP A 301 14.74 -23.53 -22.01
C ASP A 301 15.62 -22.46 -22.70
N GLY A 302 15.20 -21.98 -23.91
CA GLY A 302 15.77 -20.80 -24.58
C GLY A 302 17.00 -21.06 -25.44
N TYR A 303 17.08 -22.21 -26.09
CA TYR A 303 18.08 -22.53 -27.09
C TYR A 303 17.44 -22.69 -28.46
N LEU A 304 18.20 -22.56 -29.52
CA LEU A 304 17.70 -22.86 -30.86
C LEU A 304 17.53 -24.36 -31.07
N THR A 305 16.40 -24.73 -31.71
CA THR A 305 16.03 -26.12 -31.97
C THR A 305 16.95 -26.78 -32.97
N GLY A 306 17.17 -28.10 -32.82
CA GLY A 306 17.99 -28.90 -33.66
C GLY A 306 17.27 -30.09 -34.29
N ALA A 307 18.05 -31.01 -34.91
CA ALA A 307 17.53 -32.18 -35.62
C ALA A 307 16.70 -33.10 -34.70
N GLU A 308 17.07 -33.25 -33.45
CA GLU A 308 16.33 -34.10 -32.49
C GLU A 308 14.98 -33.49 -32.11
N ASP A 309 14.93 -32.19 -31.85
CA ASP A 309 13.68 -31.47 -31.55
C ASP A 309 12.69 -31.59 -32.71
N LYS A 310 13.21 -31.41 -33.94
CA LYS A 310 12.44 -31.60 -35.16
C LYS A 310 11.89 -33.01 -35.28
N ARG A 311 12.75 -34.03 -35.08
CA ARG A 311 12.37 -35.45 -35.16
C ARG A 311 11.21 -35.78 -34.22
N VAL A 312 11.30 -35.33 -32.97
CA VAL A 312 10.25 -35.55 -31.96
C VAL A 312 8.92 -34.87 -32.38
N ALA A 313 8.98 -33.65 -32.90
CA ALA A 313 7.78 -32.94 -33.36
C ALA A 313 7.16 -33.61 -34.62
N ASP A 314 7.98 -34.02 -35.60
CA ASP A 314 7.54 -34.73 -36.79
C ASP A 314 6.86 -36.06 -36.44
N GLU A 315 7.38 -36.82 -35.48
CA GLU A 315 6.78 -38.05 -34.97
C GLU A 315 5.43 -37.82 -34.31
N LEU A 316 5.31 -36.74 -33.51
CA LEU A 316 4.04 -36.36 -32.89
C LEU A 316 2.97 -36.04 -33.95
N ILE A 317 3.33 -35.27 -34.99
CA ILE A 317 2.43 -34.90 -36.07
C ILE A 317 2.03 -36.15 -36.86
N ALA A 318 3.01 -36.99 -37.24
CA ALA A 318 2.78 -38.24 -38.01
C ALA A 318 1.93 -39.27 -37.25
N SER A 319 1.98 -39.28 -35.91
CA SER A 319 1.16 -40.16 -35.08
C SER A 319 -0.34 -39.79 -35.05
N GLY A 320 -0.73 -38.59 -35.57
CA GLY A 320 -2.07 -38.07 -35.53
C GLY A 320 -2.50 -37.60 -34.10
N LYS A 321 -1.55 -37.50 -33.19
CA LYS A 321 -1.77 -37.01 -31.79
C LYS A 321 -1.52 -35.49 -31.64
N ALA A 322 -1.05 -34.83 -32.73
CA ALA A 322 -0.84 -33.40 -32.77
C ALA A 322 -2.16 -32.65 -32.49
N ALA A 323 -2.10 -31.60 -31.67
CA ALA A 323 -3.22 -30.72 -31.40
C ALA A 323 -3.46 -29.78 -32.60
N GLU A 324 -4.61 -29.09 -32.57
CA GLU A 324 -4.86 -27.97 -33.48
C GLU A 324 -3.77 -26.89 -33.28
N ASN A 325 -3.26 -26.31 -34.35
CA ASN A 325 -2.17 -25.33 -34.34
C ASN A 325 -0.87 -25.86 -33.68
N GLU A 326 -0.59 -27.17 -33.78
CA GLU A 326 0.69 -27.71 -33.33
C GLU A 326 1.84 -27.11 -34.15
N PRO A 327 2.85 -26.48 -33.52
CA PRO A 327 3.93 -25.85 -34.26
C PRO A 327 4.80 -26.92 -34.97
N GLU A 328 5.17 -26.63 -36.20
CA GLU A 328 6.31 -27.30 -36.83
C GLU A 328 7.59 -26.90 -36.08
N VAL A 329 8.55 -27.76 -35.95
CA VAL A 329 9.85 -27.46 -35.33
C VAL A 329 10.94 -27.42 -36.39
N LEU A 330 11.68 -26.33 -36.46
CA LEU A 330 12.78 -26.18 -37.40
C LEU A 330 14.06 -26.82 -36.82
N ASP A 331 14.80 -27.52 -37.67
CA ASP A 331 16.23 -27.77 -37.39
C ASP A 331 17.01 -26.51 -37.80
N CYS A 332 17.51 -25.77 -36.84
CA CYS A 332 18.25 -24.51 -37.09
C CYS A 332 19.69 -24.74 -37.54
N GLY A 333 20.09 -26.01 -37.84
CA GLY A 333 21.38 -26.39 -38.39
C GLY A 333 22.55 -25.93 -37.53
N LYS A 334 23.44 -25.10 -38.08
CA LYS A 334 24.64 -24.62 -37.36
C LYS A 334 24.35 -23.73 -36.15
N TYR A 335 23.13 -23.21 -36.01
CA TYR A 335 22.72 -22.41 -34.89
C TYR A 335 22.05 -23.23 -33.77
N ALA A 336 21.76 -24.51 -34.04
CA ALA A 336 21.13 -25.41 -33.06
C ALA A 336 21.98 -25.51 -31.78
N GLY A 337 21.29 -25.45 -30.61
CA GLY A 337 21.92 -25.50 -29.28
C GLY A 337 22.62 -24.21 -28.82
N LEU A 338 22.61 -23.14 -29.61
CA LEU A 338 23.03 -21.83 -29.16
C LEU A 338 21.90 -21.19 -28.35
N SER A 339 22.24 -20.46 -27.30
CA SER A 339 21.25 -19.61 -26.59
C SER A 339 20.74 -18.52 -27.55
N ILE A 340 19.52 -18.00 -27.27
CA ILE A 340 18.86 -16.96 -28.07
C ILE A 340 19.81 -15.79 -28.39
N LEU A 341 20.57 -15.32 -27.38
CA LEU A 341 21.50 -14.20 -27.55
C LEU A 341 22.75 -14.56 -28.35
N GLU A 342 23.31 -15.75 -28.17
CA GLU A 342 24.44 -16.25 -28.98
C GLU A 342 24.02 -16.46 -30.43
N ALA A 343 22.83 -17.02 -30.64
CA ALA A 343 22.25 -17.20 -31.96
C ALA A 343 22.00 -15.87 -32.67
N ARG A 344 21.46 -14.84 -31.96
CA ARG A 344 21.32 -13.51 -32.52
C ARG A 344 22.63 -12.98 -33.06
N LYS A 345 23.70 -13.10 -32.28
CA LYS A 345 25.03 -12.66 -32.69
C LYS A 345 25.51 -13.42 -33.94
N ALA A 346 25.43 -14.75 -33.94
CA ALA A 346 25.88 -15.57 -35.05
C ALA A 346 25.08 -15.36 -36.37
N ILE A 347 23.76 -15.17 -36.22
CA ILE A 347 22.85 -14.86 -37.35
C ILE A 347 23.18 -13.48 -37.93
N LEU A 348 23.45 -12.46 -37.11
CA LEU A 348 23.82 -11.14 -37.59
C LEU A 348 25.18 -11.15 -38.32
N GLU A 349 26.17 -11.88 -37.83
CA GLU A 349 27.46 -12.07 -38.51
C GLU A 349 27.27 -12.70 -39.91
N ASP A 350 26.44 -13.70 -40.02
CA ASP A 350 26.16 -14.34 -41.33
C ASP A 350 25.32 -13.45 -42.25
N LEU A 351 24.38 -12.68 -41.75
CA LEU A 351 23.59 -11.71 -42.53
C LEU A 351 24.48 -10.58 -43.07
N GLU A 352 25.46 -10.13 -42.28
CA GLU A 352 26.44 -9.13 -42.73
C GLU A 352 27.35 -9.71 -43.83
N LEU A 353 27.89 -10.90 -43.62
CA LEU A 353 28.70 -11.60 -44.63
C LEU A 353 27.95 -11.86 -45.93
N GLY A 354 26.66 -12.18 -45.85
CA GLY A 354 25.75 -12.37 -46.99
C GLY A 354 25.29 -11.09 -47.67
N GLY A 355 25.59 -9.90 -47.12
CA GLY A 355 25.13 -8.59 -47.67
C GLY A 355 23.64 -8.38 -47.56
N TYR A 356 23.01 -8.97 -46.51
CA TYR A 356 21.58 -8.82 -46.25
C TYR A 356 21.25 -7.65 -45.27
N ILE A 357 22.24 -7.14 -44.55
CA ILE A 357 22.05 -5.98 -43.67
C ILE A 357 22.22 -4.70 -44.49
N LYS A 358 21.20 -3.81 -44.44
CA LYS A 358 21.24 -2.48 -45.01
C LYS A 358 21.80 -1.47 -44.03
N GLU A 359 21.24 -1.43 -42.81
CA GLU A 359 21.50 -0.43 -41.78
C GLU A 359 21.20 -1.01 -40.42
N ILE A 360 21.84 -0.45 -39.38
CA ILE A 360 21.56 -0.75 -37.97
C ILE A 360 21.20 0.58 -37.29
N GLU A 361 19.96 0.75 -36.87
CA GLU A 361 19.44 1.93 -36.21
C GLU A 361 19.32 1.70 -34.71
N PRO A 362 20.08 2.41 -33.86
CA PRO A 362 19.94 2.31 -32.39
C PRO A 362 18.59 2.83 -31.93
N ILE A 363 17.91 2.08 -31.09
CA ILE A 363 16.61 2.46 -30.50
C ILE A 363 16.56 2.18 -29.01
N LYS A 364 15.62 2.86 -28.36
CA LYS A 364 15.15 2.46 -27.02
C LYS A 364 13.76 1.89 -27.17
N HIS A 365 13.54 0.72 -26.60
CA HIS A 365 12.24 0.07 -26.66
C HIS A 365 11.90 -0.65 -25.34
N GLU A 366 10.61 -0.81 -25.09
CA GLU A 366 10.13 -1.58 -23.95
C GLU A 366 10.25 -3.07 -24.24
N VAL A 367 10.91 -3.80 -23.33
CA VAL A 367 11.10 -5.25 -23.39
C VAL A 367 10.36 -5.88 -22.22
N GLY A 368 9.49 -6.84 -22.52
CA GLY A 368 8.81 -7.65 -21.52
C GLY A 368 9.79 -8.52 -20.75
N THR A 369 9.74 -8.48 -19.45
CA THR A 369 10.56 -9.27 -18.53
C THR A 369 9.68 -10.06 -17.58
N CYS A 370 10.17 -11.20 -17.12
CA CYS A 370 9.51 -12.00 -16.10
C CYS A 370 9.55 -11.26 -14.76
N TYR A 371 8.39 -10.95 -14.17
CA TYR A 371 8.27 -10.27 -12.88
C TYR A 371 9.08 -10.95 -11.75
N ARG A 372 9.48 -12.21 -11.95
CA ARG A 372 10.13 -13.02 -10.93
C ARG A 372 11.65 -13.10 -11.08
N CYS A 373 12.15 -13.43 -12.27
CA CYS A 373 13.59 -13.60 -12.51
C CYS A 373 14.22 -12.44 -13.29
N HIS A 374 13.41 -11.46 -13.74
CA HIS A 374 13.79 -10.27 -14.51
C HIS A 374 14.53 -10.59 -15.83
N LYS A 375 14.38 -11.84 -16.33
CA LYS A 375 14.86 -12.22 -17.68
C LYS A 375 13.80 -11.88 -18.71
N THR A 376 14.24 -11.54 -19.90
CA THR A 376 13.37 -11.32 -21.06
C THR A 376 12.46 -12.52 -21.28
N ILE A 377 11.17 -12.27 -21.48
CA ILE A 377 10.21 -13.30 -21.84
C ILE A 377 10.22 -13.52 -23.35
N GLU A 378 9.87 -14.74 -23.76
CA GLU A 378 9.77 -15.13 -25.16
C GLU A 378 8.30 -15.47 -25.48
N PRO A 379 7.62 -14.72 -26.37
CA PRO A 379 6.35 -15.19 -26.90
C PRO A 379 6.55 -16.50 -27.64
N MET A 380 5.77 -17.52 -27.27
CA MET A 380 5.86 -18.88 -27.87
C MET A 380 4.49 -19.52 -27.98
N VAL A 381 4.27 -20.28 -29.03
CA VAL A 381 3.09 -21.14 -29.12
C VAL A 381 3.33 -22.40 -28.29
N SER A 382 2.45 -22.64 -27.33
CA SER A 382 2.52 -23.77 -26.40
C SER A 382 1.14 -24.33 -26.10
N LYS A 383 1.08 -25.65 -25.84
CA LYS A 383 -0.14 -26.34 -25.45
C LYS A 383 -0.42 -26.15 -23.97
N GLN A 384 -1.39 -25.30 -23.67
CA GLN A 384 -1.72 -24.87 -22.31
C GLN A 384 -3.22 -25.04 -22.03
N TRP A 385 -3.59 -24.89 -20.75
CA TRP A 385 -4.98 -24.79 -20.32
C TRP A 385 -5.39 -23.33 -20.23
N PHE A 386 -6.58 -23.02 -20.72
CA PHE A 386 -7.11 -21.65 -20.78
C PHE A 386 -8.53 -21.58 -20.24
N VAL A 387 -8.86 -20.41 -19.65
CA VAL A 387 -10.22 -20.01 -19.32
C VAL A 387 -10.74 -19.02 -20.35
N ARG A 388 -11.93 -19.27 -20.94
CA ARG A 388 -12.63 -18.31 -21.81
C ARG A 388 -13.17 -17.15 -20.97
N MET A 389 -12.56 -15.98 -21.11
CA MET A 389 -12.82 -14.86 -20.21
C MET A 389 -14.04 -14.04 -20.58
N VAL A 390 -14.39 -13.90 -21.85
CA VAL A 390 -15.49 -13.03 -22.31
C VAL A 390 -16.83 -13.33 -21.62
N PRO A 391 -17.28 -14.60 -21.47
CA PRO A 391 -18.54 -14.91 -20.78
C PRO A 391 -18.52 -14.58 -19.29
N LEU A 392 -17.35 -14.66 -18.64
CA LEU A 392 -17.15 -14.36 -17.21
C LEU A 392 -17.01 -12.87 -16.95
N ALA A 393 -16.39 -12.15 -17.88
CA ALA A 393 -16.15 -10.71 -17.75
C ALA A 393 -17.43 -9.89 -17.82
N LYS A 394 -18.40 -10.27 -18.66
CA LYS A 394 -19.62 -9.49 -18.88
C LYS A 394 -20.44 -9.28 -17.60
N PRO A 395 -20.81 -10.31 -16.81
CA PRO A 395 -21.53 -10.11 -15.54
C PRO A 395 -20.72 -9.27 -14.54
N ALA A 396 -19.40 -9.42 -14.52
CA ALA A 396 -18.50 -8.70 -13.61
C ALA A 396 -18.41 -7.21 -13.94
N ILE A 397 -18.45 -6.84 -15.23
CA ILE A 397 -18.54 -5.45 -15.69
C ILE A 397 -19.88 -4.86 -15.24
N GLU A 398 -20.98 -5.55 -15.53
CA GLU A 398 -22.34 -5.11 -15.20
C GLU A 398 -22.54 -4.87 -13.70
N ALA A 399 -22.01 -5.74 -12.84
CA ALA A 399 -22.10 -5.60 -11.37
C ALA A 399 -21.43 -4.31 -10.87
N VAL A 400 -20.26 -3.99 -11.41
CA VAL A 400 -19.54 -2.74 -11.05
C VAL A 400 -20.25 -1.51 -11.62
N GLU A 401 -20.74 -1.55 -12.85
CA GLU A 401 -21.50 -0.45 -13.46
C GLU A 401 -22.82 -0.16 -12.73
N LYS A 402 -23.47 -1.18 -12.19
CA LYS A 402 -24.68 -1.06 -11.35
C LYS A 402 -24.37 -0.60 -9.92
N GLY A 403 -23.10 -0.58 -9.51
CA GLY A 403 -22.67 -0.20 -8.18
C GLY A 403 -22.89 -1.28 -7.12
N GLU A 404 -23.04 -2.54 -7.51
CA GLU A 404 -23.09 -3.69 -6.59
C GLU A 404 -21.74 -3.89 -5.89
N THR A 405 -20.64 -3.60 -6.59
CA THR A 405 -19.30 -3.41 -6.00
C THR A 405 -18.78 -2.01 -6.33
N LYS A 406 -18.30 -1.27 -5.32
CA LYS A 406 -17.81 0.11 -5.45
C LYS A 406 -16.31 0.19 -5.17
N PHE A 407 -15.60 1.01 -5.93
CA PHE A 407 -14.18 1.32 -5.67
C PHE A 407 -14.05 2.63 -4.89
N VAL A 408 -13.25 2.62 -3.86
CA VAL A 408 -12.87 3.82 -3.11
C VAL A 408 -11.34 4.02 -3.24
N PRO A 409 -10.87 5.11 -3.88
CA PRO A 409 -11.66 6.15 -4.54
C PRO A 409 -12.22 5.70 -5.91
N GLU A 410 -13.31 6.33 -6.31
CA GLU A 410 -14.10 5.99 -7.52
C GLU A 410 -13.28 5.97 -8.82
N ARG A 411 -12.19 6.75 -8.89
CA ARG A 411 -11.33 6.80 -10.09
C ARG A 411 -10.81 5.42 -10.54
N PHE A 412 -10.68 4.46 -9.63
CA PHE A 412 -10.23 3.09 -9.93
C PHE A 412 -11.30 2.21 -10.60
N THR A 413 -12.56 2.61 -10.56
CA THR A 413 -13.63 1.97 -11.37
C THR A 413 -13.25 1.97 -12.85
N LYS A 414 -12.73 3.10 -13.36
CA LYS A 414 -12.28 3.19 -14.75
C LYS A 414 -11.14 2.22 -15.06
N ASN A 415 -10.19 2.06 -14.14
CA ASN A 415 -9.06 1.13 -14.30
C ASN A 415 -9.57 -0.32 -14.39
N TYR A 416 -10.49 -0.69 -13.49
CA TYR A 416 -11.11 -2.01 -13.50
C TYR A 416 -11.88 -2.28 -14.81
N LEU A 417 -12.76 -1.37 -15.22
CA LEU A 417 -13.56 -1.51 -16.44
C LEU A 417 -12.67 -1.59 -17.69
N ASN A 418 -11.61 -0.78 -17.77
CA ASN A 418 -10.66 -0.84 -18.87
C ASN A 418 -9.95 -2.20 -18.95
N TRP A 419 -9.55 -2.76 -17.80
CA TRP A 419 -8.96 -4.09 -17.73
C TRP A 419 -9.94 -5.16 -18.19
N MET A 420 -11.16 -5.16 -17.68
CA MET A 420 -12.17 -6.19 -17.97
C MET A 420 -12.66 -6.16 -19.42
N ASN A 421 -12.82 -4.96 -20.01
CA ASN A 421 -13.24 -4.80 -21.41
C ASN A 421 -12.17 -5.27 -22.41
N ASN A 422 -10.90 -5.30 -22.02
CA ASN A 422 -9.78 -5.73 -22.87
C ASN A 422 -9.23 -7.11 -22.47
N THR A 423 -10.00 -7.89 -21.70
CA THR A 423 -9.52 -9.19 -21.22
C THR A 423 -9.41 -10.19 -22.36
N ARG A 424 -8.36 -11.02 -22.33
CA ARG A 424 -8.14 -12.16 -23.23
C ARG A 424 -8.31 -13.46 -22.46
N ASP A 425 -8.37 -14.59 -23.18
CA ASP A 425 -8.42 -15.90 -22.54
C ASP A 425 -7.22 -16.09 -21.61
N TRP A 426 -7.49 -16.51 -20.40
CA TRP A 426 -6.49 -16.61 -19.33
C TRP A 426 -5.79 -17.96 -19.35
N CYS A 427 -4.48 -17.98 -19.60
CA CYS A 427 -3.65 -19.17 -19.44
C CYS A 427 -3.50 -19.53 -17.97
N ILE A 428 -4.01 -20.70 -17.57
CA ILE A 428 -4.07 -21.13 -16.15
C ILE A 428 -3.08 -22.24 -15.80
N SER A 429 -2.40 -22.85 -16.76
CA SER A 429 -1.40 -23.91 -16.48
C SER A 429 0.00 -23.34 -16.27
N ARG A 430 0.74 -23.93 -15.35
CA ARG A 430 2.14 -23.61 -15.04
C ARG A 430 2.94 -24.91 -14.93
N GLN A 431 4.13 -24.94 -15.52
CA GLN A 431 5.05 -26.10 -15.54
C GLN A 431 5.85 -26.15 -14.23
N LEU A 432 5.12 -26.17 -13.11
CA LEU A 432 5.66 -26.12 -11.75
C LEU A 432 5.27 -27.40 -10.98
N TRP A 433 5.98 -27.68 -9.90
CA TRP A 433 5.62 -28.76 -8.98
C TRP A 433 4.83 -28.26 -7.77
N TRP A 434 5.09 -27.03 -7.34
CA TRP A 434 4.42 -26.41 -6.19
C TRP A 434 3.15 -25.66 -6.60
N GLY A 435 2.00 -26.17 -6.23
CA GLY A 435 0.69 -25.61 -6.52
C GLY A 435 -0.40 -26.67 -6.64
N HIS A 436 -1.61 -26.23 -7.02
CA HIS A 436 -2.74 -27.11 -7.28
C HIS A 436 -2.51 -27.87 -8.60
N ARG A 437 -2.25 -29.17 -8.54
CA ARG A 437 -2.09 -29.99 -9.73
C ARG A 437 -3.40 -30.06 -10.52
N ILE A 438 -3.31 -29.92 -11.85
CA ILE A 438 -4.48 -29.94 -12.73
C ILE A 438 -5.19 -31.29 -12.63
N PRO A 439 -6.53 -31.33 -12.41
CA PRO A 439 -7.31 -32.55 -12.18
C PRO A 439 -7.72 -33.23 -13.51
N ALA A 440 -6.79 -33.38 -14.42
CA ALA A 440 -6.94 -34.04 -15.71
C ALA A 440 -6.04 -35.28 -15.80
N TRP A 441 -6.54 -36.35 -16.35
CA TRP A 441 -5.88 -37.65 -16.46
C TRP A 441 -5.86 -38.09 -17.90
N TYR A 442 -4.73 -38.57 -18.38
CA TYR A 442 -4.54 -39.06 -19.75
C TYR A 442 -4.34 -40.55 -19.76
N CYS A 443 -4.99 -41.24 -20.69
CA CYS A 443 -4.82 -42.66 -20.89
C CYS A 443 -3.93 -42.95 -22.09
N ASP A 444 -2.77 -43.54 -21.87
CA ASP A 444 -1.84 -43.87 -22.95
C ASP A 444 -2.34 -45.03 -23.83
N ASP A 445 -3.27 -45.86 -23.28
CA ASP A 445 -3.78 -47.00 -24.05
C ASP A 445 -4.82 -46.58 -25.10
N CYS A 446 -5.65 -45.55 -24.85
CA CYS A 446 -6.75 -45.17 -25.76
C CYS A 446 -6.83 -43.67 -26.10
N GLY A 447 -5.93 -42.86 -25.56
CA GLY A 447 -5.89 -41.40 -25.78
C GLY A 447 -6.98 -40.59 -25.07
N GLU A 448 -7.80 -41.23 -24.23
CA GLU A 448 -8.87 -40.52 -23.51
C GLU A 448 -8.33 -39.58 -22.47
N MET A 449 -8.85 -38.37 -22.41
CA MET A 449 -8.62 -37.40 -21.35
C MET A 449 -9.84 -37.37 -20.41
N THR A 450 -9.62 -37.56 -19.13
CA THR A 450 -10.67 -37.55 -18.09
C THR A 450 -10.41 -36.44 -17.10
N VAL A 451 -11.37 -35.54 -16.91
CA VAL A 451 -11.33 -34.49 -15.88
C VAL A 451 -12.21 -34.92 -14.71
N THR A 452 -11.65 -35.00 -13.50
CA THR A 452 -12.36 -35.55 -12.34
C THR A 452 -11.81 -35.00 -11.01
N LYS A 453 -12.70 -34.94 -9.97
CA LYS A 453 -12.35 -34.53 -8.60
C LYS A 453 -11.48 -35.54 -7.89
N GLU A 454 -11.73 -36.82 -8.17
CA GLU A 454 -11.10 -37.95 -7.49
C GLU A 454 -9.92 -38.47 -8.32
N ASP A 455 -8.91 -38.93 -7.64
CA ASP A 455 -7.79 -39.58 -8.27
C ASP A 455 -8.25 -40.94 -8.81
N ILE A 456 -8.04 -41.19 -10.09
CA ILE A 456 -8.41 -42.43 -10.75
C ILE A 456 -7.21 -43.36 -10.90
N THR A 457 -7.48 -44.66 -10.85
CA THR A 457 -6.47 -45.74 -11.00
C THR A 457 -6.63 -46.52 -12.28
N ALA A 458 -7.69 -46.25 -13.06
CA ALA A 458 -7.96 -46.84 -14.35
C ALA A 458 -8.78 -45.89 -15.22
N CYS A 459 -8.56 -45.95 -16.52
CA CYS A 459 -9.31 -45.17 -17.51
C CYS A 459 -10.80 -45.54 -17.46
N PRO A 460 -11.72 -44.60 -17.31
CA PRO A 460 -13.14 -44.87 -17.31
C PRO A 460 -13.66 -45.45 -18.63
N LYS A 461 -13.04 -45.15 -19.76
CA LYS A 461 -13.42 -45.56 -21.10
C LYS A 461 -12.93 -46.98 -21.44
N CYS A 462 -11.62 -47.23 -21.42
CA CYS A 462 -11.02 -48.52 -21.82
C CYS A 462 -10.68 -49.44 -20.66
N LYS A 463 -10.78 -49.00 -19.42
CA LYS A 463 -10.39 -49.68 -18.17
C LYS A 463 -8.88 -49.98 -18.08
N GLY A 464 -8.06 -49.43 -18.99
CA GLY A 464 -6.62 -49.55 -18.96
C GLY A 464 -6.04 -48.85 -17.72
N ARG A 465 -4.90 -49.32 -17.24
CA ARG A 465 -4.23 -48.76 -16.04
C ARG A 465 -3.05 -47.83 -16.40
N ASN A 466 -2.75 -47.73 -17.68
CA ASN A 466 -1.71 -46.84 -18.14
C ASN A 466 -2.24 -45.40 -18.25
N ILE A 467 -2.42 -44.78 -17.08
CA ILE A 467 -2.95 -43.40 -16.93
C ILE A 467 -1.96 -42.54 -16.19
N CYS A 468 -1.86 -41.30 -16.60
CA CYS A 468 -1.04 -40.28 -15.93
C CYS A 468 -1.87 -39.01 -15.69
N GLN A 469 -1.68 -38.38 -14.52
CA GLN A 469 -2.25 -37.07 -14.24
C GLN A 469 -1.42 -35.99 -14.93
N ASP A 470 -2.07 -34.93 -15.36
CA ASP A 470 -1.40 -33.74 -15.89
C ASP A 470 -0.27 -33.29 -14.96
N GLU A 471 0.91 -33.00 -15.49
CA GLU A 471 2.08 -32.63 -14.68
C GLU A 471 2.05 -31.17 -14.26
N ASP A 472 1.29 -30.34 -14.96
CA ASP A 472 1.18 -28.92 -14.70
C ASP A 472 0.37 -28.62 -13.43
N THR A 473 0.64 -27.49 -12.84
CA THR A 473 -0.14 -26.91 -11.74
C THR A 473 -0.92 -25.69 -12.24
N LEU A 474 -1.97 -25.34 -11.52
CA LEU A 474 -2.75 -24.13 -11.79
C LEU A 474 -2.00 -22.87 -11.37
N ASP A 475 -2.23 -21.79 -12.10
CA ASP A 475 -1.82 -20.44 -11.73
C ASP A 475 -2.27 -20.11 -10.29
N THR A 476 -1.41 -19.47 -9.49
CA THR A 476 -1.72 -19.07 -8.11
C THR A 476 -2.99 -18.20 -8.04
N TRP A 477 -3.23 -17.37 -9.06
CA TRP A 477 -4.41 -16.52 -9.14
C TRP A 477 -5.72 -17.29 -9.31
N PHE A 478 -5.67 -18.54 -9.75
CA PHE A 478 -6.85 -19.40 -9.88
C PHE A 478 -7.42 -19.77 -8.52
N SER A 479 -6.58 -20.10 -7.55
CA SER A 479 -7.00 -20.35 -6.17
C SER A 479 -7.29 -19.07 -5.39
N SER A 480 -6.46 -18.02 -5.58
CA SER A 480 -6.64 -16.74 -4.89
C SER A 480 -7.93 -16.02 -5.29
N ALA A 481 -8.44 -16.26 -6.50
CA ALA A 481 -9.73 -15.75 -6.97
C ALA A 481 -10.93 -16.26 -6.17
N LEU A 482 -10.79 -17.40 -5.50
CA LEU A 482 -11.86 -18.02 -4.73
C LEU A 482 -11.86 -17.59 -3.25
N TRP A 483 -10.86 -16.80 -2.85
CA TRP A 483 -10.55 -16.46 -1.47
C TRP A 483 -11.76 -15.98 -0.64
N PRO A 484 -12.64 -15.08 -1.12
CA PRO A 484 -13.77 -14.58 -0.31
C PRO A 484 -14.77 -15.65 0.12
N PHE A 485 -14.91 -16.76 -0.61
CA PHE A 485 -15.90 -17.79 -0.33
C PHE A 485 -15.30 -19.18 -0.06
N SER A 486 -14.16 -19.53 -0.66
CA SER A 486 -13.48 -20.80 -0.37
C SER A 486 -12.97 -20.87 1.06
N THR A 487 -12.53 -19.72 1.60
CA THR A 487 -12.08 -19.61 2.99
C THR A 487 -13.19 -19.82 4.02
N LEU A 488 -14.43 -19.52 3.63
CA LEU A 488 -15.64 -19.70 4.44
C LEU A 488 -16.27 -21.09 4.27
N GLY A 489 -15.63 -21.97 3.47
CA GLY A 489 -16.00 -23.37 3.34
C GLY A 489 -16.69 -23.77 2.06
N TRP A 490 -16.94 -22.86 1.12
CA TRP A 490 -17.47 -23.25 -0.19
C TRP A 490 -16.57 -24.34 -0.83
N PRO A 491 -17.12 -25.38 -1.50
CA PRO A 491 -18.50 -25.51 -2.02
C PRO A 491 -19.54 -26.05 -1.02
N GLU A 492 -19.16 -26.32 0.22
CA GLU A 492 -20.11 -26.69 1.24
C GLU A 492 -20.88 -25.49 1.78
N ASN A 493 -22.12 -25.72 2.17
CA ASN A 493 -23.00 -24.69 2.70
C ASN A 493 -22.78 -24.55 4.23
N THR A 494 -21.59 -24.08 4.64
CA THR A 494 -21.20 -23.93 6.04
C THR A 494 -21.96 -22.81 6.75
N GLU A 495 -21.91 -22.79 8.08
CA GLU A 495 -22.45 -21.69 8.88
C GLU A 495 -21.70 -20.39 8.63
N ASP A 496 -20.37 -20.42 8.56
CA ASP A 496 -19.54 -19.26 8.26
C ASP A 496 -19.87 -18.66 6.87
N LEU A 497 -20.06 -19.50 5.84
CA LEU A 497 -20.42 -19.02 4.51
C LEU A 497 -21.79 -18.33 4.51
N LYS A 498 -22.79 -18.87 5.20
CA LYS A 498 -24.14 -18.29 5.28
C LYS A 498 -24.15 -16.96 6.04
N HIS A 499 -23.27 -16.79 7.03
CA HIS A 499 -23.31 -15.66 7.94
C HIS A 499 -22.42 -14.51 7.46
N TYR A 500 -21.21 -14.82 6.94
CA TYR A 500 -20.18 -13.84 6.61
C TYR A 500 -19.99 -13.56 5.11
N TYR A 501 -20.68 -14.29 4.23
CA TYR A 501 -20.65 -14.05 2.80
C TYR A 501 -21.97 -13.46 2.30
N PRO A 502 -21.99 -12.45 1.39
CA PRO A 502 -20.84 -11.72 0.85
C PRO A 502 -20.05 -10.98 1.92
N THR A 503 -18.73 -10.78 1.68
CA THR A 503 -17.89 -9.96 2.56
C THR A 503 -18.22 -8.47 2.35
N ASN A 504 -17.81 -7.60 3.27
CA ASN A 504 -18.18 -6.17 3.18
C ASN A 504 -17.12 -5.34 2.46
N THR A 505 -15.90 -5.44 2.88
CA THR A 505 -14.82 -4.58 2.36
C THR A 505 -13.59 -5.42 2.00
N LEU A 506 -13.09 -5.20 0.79
CA LEU A 506 -11.76 -5.64 0.41
C LEU A 506 -10.80 -4.46 0.48
N VAL A 507 -9.66 -4.61 1.13
CA VAL A 507 -8.59 -3.58 1.15
C VAL A 507 -7.41 -4.12 0.38
N THR A 508 -6.87 -3.34 -0.57
CA THR A 508 -5.74 -3.80 -1.38
C THR A 508 -5.03 -2.64 -2.10
N GLY A 509 -3.83 -2.89 -2.60
CA GLY A 509 -3.10 -1.95 -3.47
C GLY A 509 -3.70 -1.84 -4.87
N TYR A 510 -3.52 -0.68 -5.50
CA TYR A 510 -4.02 -0.46 -6.86
C TYR A 510 -3.36 -1.35 -7.92
N ASP A 511 -2.19 -1.88 -7.65
CA ASP A 511 -1.39 -2.69 -8.58
C ASP A 511 -1.94 -4.09 -8.82
N ILE A 512 -2.85 -4.59 -7.96
CA ILE A 512 -3.47 -5.92 -8.10
C ILE A 512 -4.97 -5.89 -8.41
N ILE A 513 -5.51 -4.76 -8.88
CA ILE A 513 -6.92 -4.67 -9.30
C ILE A 513 -7.23 -5.67 -10.41
N GLY A 514 -6.41 -5.69 -11.46
CA GLY A 514 -6.57 -6.63 -12.58
C GLY A 514 -6.23 -8.07 -12.22
N PHE A 515 -5.24 -8.27 -11.35
CA PHE A 515 -4.77 -9.61 -10.99
C PHE A 515 -5.70 -10.35 -10.03
N TRP A 516 -6.19 -9.66 -9.02
CA TRP A 516 -6.89 -10.29 -7.91
C TRP A 516 -8.34 -9.83 -7.78
N VAL A 517 -8.57 -8.52 -7.72
CA VAL A 517 -9.95 -8.00 -7.52
C VAL A 517 -10.89 -8.44 -8.63
N SER A 518 -10.48 -8.28 -9.90
CA SER A 518 -11.29 -8.69 -11.05
C SER A 518 -11.60 -10.18 -11.03
N ARG A 519 -10.59 -11.00 -10.69
CA ARG A 519 -10.74 -12.46 -10.62
C ARG A 519 -11.67 -12.90 -9.51
N MET A 520 -11.64 -12.26 -8.35
CA MET A 520 -12.59 -12.54 -7.28
C MET A 520 -14.03 -12.19 -7.68
N ILE A 521 -14.25 -11.05 -8.34
CA ILE A 521 -15.60 -10.62 -8.74
C ILE A 521 -16.21 -11.59 -9.76
N PHE A 522 -15.52 -11.92 -10.86
CA PHE A 522 -16.11 -12.83 -11.85
C PHE A 522 -16.25 -14.26 -11.32
N SER A 523 -15.30 -14.73 -10.49
CA SER A 523 -15.43 -16.06 -9.88
C SER A 523 -16.60 -16.14 -8.92
N ALA A 524 -16.78 -15.14 -8.07
CA ALA A 524 -17.89 -15.08 -7.14
C ALA A 524 -19.25 -15.10 -7.86
N LEU A 525 -19.42 -14.24 -8.86
CA LEU A 525 -20.65 -14.20 -9.68
C LEU A 525 -20.92 -15.54 -10.38
N GLU A 526 -19.89 -16.22 -10.88
CA GLU A 526 -20.03 -17.51 -11.56
C GLU A 526 -20.44 -18.65 -10.61
N TYR A 527 -19.92 -18.67 -9.36
CA TYR A 527 -20.08 -19.82 -8.47
C TYR A 527 -21.08 -19.62 -7.34
N THR A 528 -21.26 -18.38 -6.88
CA THR A 528 -22.19 -18.04 -5.80
C THR A 528 -23.41 -17.28 -6.31
N GLY A 529 -23.32 -16.63 -7.47
CA GLY A 529 -24.36 -15.77 -8.03
C GLY A 529 -24.42 -14.38 -7.43
N GLU A 530 -23.48 -14.01 -6.54
CA GLU A 530 -23.42 -12.74 -5.82
C GLU A 530 -22.01 -12.14 -5.90
N VAL A 531 -21.90 -10.81 -5.78
CA VAL A 531 -20.60 -10.14 -5.68
C VAL A 531 -19.88 -10.54 -4.39
N PRO A 532 -18.55 -10.64 -4.39
CA PRO A 532 -17.81 -11.12 -3.22
C PRO A 532 -17.67 -10.08 -2.10
N PHE A 533 -17.84 -8.79 -2.41
CA PHE A 533 -17.73 -7.66 -1.48
C PHE A 533 -18.42 -6.41 -2.04
N ASP A 534 -18.94 -5.58 -1.14
CA ASP A 534 -19.63 -4.33 -1.49
C ASP A 534 -18.66 -3.23 -1.90
N THR A 535 -17.52 -3.15 -1.22
CA THR A 535 -16.56 -2.06 -1.37
C THR A 535 -15.13 -2.58 -1.52
N VAL A 536 -14.40 -1.99 -2.48
CA VAL A 536 -12.97 -2.18 -2.66
C VAL A 536 -12.25 -0.90 -2.26
N LEU A 537 -11.65 -0.89 -1.08
CA LEU A 537 -10.81 0.21 -0.61
C LEU A 537 -9.40 0.06 -1.17
N ILE A 538 -9.03 0.97 -2.04
CA ILE A 538 -7.71 0.97 -2.68
C ILE A 538 -6.75 1.88 -1.91
N HIS A 539 -5.60 1.36 -1.54
CA HIS A 539 -4.49 2.14 -1.02
C HIS A 539 -3.36 2.28 -2.04
N GLY A 540 -2.51 3.29 -1.84
CA GLY A 540 -1.29 3.48 -2.64
C GLY A 540 -0.11 2.66 -2.10
N LEU A 541 1.04 2.81 -2.74
CA LEU A 541 2.27 2.15 -2.35
C LEU A 541 3.04 2.96 -1.30
N VAL A 542 3.75 2.26 -0.41
CA VAL A 542 4.69 2.90 0.51
C VAL A 542 6.02 3.10 -0.22
N ARG A 543 6.46 4.35 -0.27
CA ARG A 543 7.71 4.78 -0.90
C ARG A 543 8.72 5.24 0.17
N ASP A 544 9.99 5.21 -0.16
CA ASP A 544 11.03 5.76 0.72
C ASP A 544 10.91 7.30 0.87
N ALA A 545 11.72 7.90 1.72
CA ALA A 545 11.72 9.34 1.97
C ALA A 545 11.97 10.19 0.70
N LEU A 546 12.65 9.63 -0.31
CA LEU A 546 12.91 10.26 -1.60
C LEU A 546 11.79 10.02 -2.63
N GLY A 547 10.75 9.26 -2.28
CA GLY A 547 9.64 8.93 -3.16
C GLY A 547 9.89 7.76 -4.13
N ARG A 548 10.97 6.98 -3.93
CA ARG A 548 11.28 5.81 -4.76
C ARG A 548 10.52 4.59 -4.26
N LYS A 549 10.15 3.68 -5.17
CA LYS A 549 9.58 2.38 -4.80
C LYS A 549 10.57 1.61 -3.92
N MET A 550 10.10 1.06 -2.80
CA MET A 550 10.91 0.21 -1.95
C MET A 550 11.11 -1.16 -2.59
N SER A 551 12.37 -1.61 -2.69
CA SER A 551 12.68 -2.95 -3.19
C SER A 551 13.95 -3.50 -2.50
N LYS A 552 14.06 -4.83 -2.47
CA LYS A 552 15.26 -5.51 -1.94
C LYS A 552 16.51 -5.23 -2.80
N SER A 553 16.31 -5.07 -4.11
CA SER A 553 17.40 -4.78 -5.05
C SER A 553 18.00 -3.39 -4.88
N LEU A 554 17.19 -2.40 -4.47
CA LEU A 554 17.66 -1.04 -4.18
C LEU A 554 18.19 -0.88 -2.74
N GLY A 555 18.04 -1.90 -1.89
CA GLY A 555 18.48 -1.85 -0.49
C GLY A 555 17.74 -0.82 0.37
N ASN A 556 16.60 -0.30 -0.10
CA ASN A 556 15.77 0.70 0.59
C ASN A 556 14.49 0.09 1.22
N GLY A 557 14.38 -1.25 1.23
CA GLY A 557 13.28 -1.95 1.90
C GLY A 557 13.43 -1.87 3.42
N ILE A 558 12.37 -1.47 4.11
CA ILE A 558 12.32 -1.36 5.58
C ILE A 558 11.49 -2.52 6.13
N ASP A 559 12.06 -3.27 7.08
CA ASP A 559 11.34 -4.30 7.84
C ASP A 559 10.44 -3.63 8.89
N PRO A 560 9.12 -3.85 8.86
CA PRO A 560 8.21 -3.32 9.89
C PRO A 560 8.61 -3.71 11.31
N LEU A 561 9.20 -4.89 11.52
CA LEU A 561 9.61 -5.34 12.85
C LEU A 561 10.74 -4.50 13.44
N GLU A 562 11.70 -4.04 12.61
CA GLU A 562 12.77 -3.15 13.07
C GLU A 562 12.19 -1.82 13.58
N ILE A 563 11.17 -1.30 12.91
CA ILE A 563 10.47 -0.09 13.31
C ILE A 563 9.67 -0.30 14.61
N ILE A 564 8.96 -1.45 14.71
CA ILE A 564 8.23 -1.81 15.91
C ILE A 564 9.17 -1.97 17.11
N ASP A 565 10.29 -2.65 16.92
CA ASP A 565 11.29 -2.84 17.99
C ASP A 565 11.91 -1.51 18.47
N LYS A 566 12.00 -0.51 17.60
CA LYS A 566 12.56 0.81 17.90
C LYS A 566 11.54 1.78 18.50
N TYR A 567 10.32 1.80 18.00
CA TYR A 567 9.34 2.85 18.30
C TYR A 567 8.01 2.33 18.88
N GLY A 568 7.74 1.01 18.78
CA GLY A 568 6.47 0.39 19.13
C GLY A 568 5.50 0.27 17.94
N ALA A 569 4.58 -0.69 18.04
CA ALA A 569 3.58 -0.95 17.02
C ALA A 569 2.60 0.22 16.85
N ASP A 570 2.15 0.84 17.93
CA ASP A 570 1.23 1.98 17.90
C ASP A 570 1.81 3.17 17.13
N ALA A 571 3.11 3.46 17.31
CA ALA A 571 3.78 4.55 16.58
C ALA A 571 3.84 4.28 15.07
N LEU A 572 4.12 3.03 14.67
CA LEU A 572 4.11 2.63 13.27
C LEU A 572 2.70 2.73 12.68
N ARG A 573 1.69 2.13 13.33
CA ARG A 573 0.29 2.15 12.89
C ARG A 573 -0.25 3.58 12.72
N PHE A 574 -0.01 4.42 13.71
CA PHE A 574 -0.42 5.82 13.67
C PHE A 574 0.24 6.58 12.50
N THR A 575 1.53 6.34 12.26
CA THR A 575 2.25 6.92 11.12
C THR A 575 1.67 6.47 9.77
N LEU A 576 1.34 5.17 9.65
CA LEU A 576 0.77 4.61 8.41
C LEU A 576 -0.66 5.10 8.16
N ALA A 577 -1.43 5.41 9.22
CA ALA A 577 -2.75 5.98 9.09
C ALA A 577 -2.71 7.49 8.81
N THR A 578 -1.79 8.22 9.47
CA THR A 578 -1.67 9.68 9.33
C THR A 578 -1.19 10.06 7.93
N GLY A 579 -1.94 10.95 7.27
CA GLY A 579 -1.63 11.39 5.91
C GLY A 579 -1.91 10.32 4.85
N ASN A 580 -2.56 9.21 5.22
CA ASN A 580 -3.10 8.26 4.27
C ASN A 580 -4.31 8.88 3.57
N SER A 581 -4.29 8.85 2.24
CA SER A 581 -5.43 9.21 1.39
C SER A 581 -5.69 8.05 0.44
N PRO A 582 -6.93 7.58 0.31
CA PRO A 582 -7.25 6.44 -0.52
C PRO A 582 -6.65 6.53 -1.93
N GLY A 583 -5.96 5.49 -2.36
CA GLY A 583 -5.36 5.36 -3.69
C GLY A 583 -4.12 6.21 -3.97
N ASN A 584 -3.59 6.94 -3.00
CA ASN A 584 -2.37 7.73 -3.16
C ASN A 584 -1.18 7.08 -2.48
N ASP A 585 0.00 7.18 -3.12
CA ASP A 585 1.26 6.70 -2.54
C ASP A 585 1.63 7.56 -1.33
N MET A 586 2.22 6.92 -0.33
CA MET A 586 2.73 7.60 0.86
C MET A 586 4.25 7.51 0.97
N ARG A 587 4.87 8.58 1.48
CA ARG A 587 6.31 8.60 1.80
C ARG A 587 6.52 8.25 3.26
N PHE A 588 7.32 7.24 3.50
CA PHE A 588 7.71 6.80 4.83
C PHE A 588 9.07 7.37 5.24
N SER A 589 9.18 7.80 6.49
CA SER A 589 10.46 8.23 7.10
C SER A 589 10.43 7.98 8.61
N ASP A 590 11.60 7.74 9.19
CA ASP A 590 11.79 7.54 10.64
C ASP A 590 11.32 8.75 11.46
N ASP A 591 11.53 9.98 10.97
CA ASP A 591 11.13 11.21 11.66
C ASP A 591 9.62 11.26 11.91
N LYS A 592 8.81 10.74 10.97
CA LYS A 592 7.34 10.66 11.15
C LYS A 592 6.97 9.66 12.23
N VAL A 593 7.67 8.53 12.31
CA VAL A 593 7.42 7.53 13.35
C VAL A 593 7.84 8.06 14.72
N GLU A 594 8.93 8.80 14.77
CA GLU A 594 9.37 9.48 16.01
C GLU A 594 8.36 10.52 16.48
N ALA A 595 7.76 11.30 15.57
CA ALA A 595 6.68 12.23 15.89
C ALA A 595 5.45 11.49 16.46
N SER A 596 5.08 10.35 15.89
CA SER A 596 3.99 9.49 16.39
C SER A 596 4.28 8.91 17.78
N ARG A 597 5.53 8.50 18.04
CA ARG A 597 5.96 8.09 19.39
C ARG A 597 5.87 9.25 20.40
N ASN A 598 6.25 10.45 19.97
CA ASN A 598 6.16 11.63 20.85
C ASN A 598 4.68 12.00 21.15
N PHE A 599 3.78 11.81 20.21
CA PHE A 599 2.34 11.90 20.43
C PHE A 599 1.85 10.89 21.48
N ALA A 600 2.26 9.61 21.33
CA ALA A 600 1.96 8.57 22.33
C ALA A 600 2.42 8.97 23.74
N ASN A 601 3.63 9.50 23.87
CA ASN A 601 4.17 9.98 25.14
C ASN A 601 3.38 11.18 25.72
N LYS A 602 2.88 12.09 24.86
CA LYS A 602 2.02 13.20 25.32
C LYS A 602 0.70 12.68 25.88
N LEU A 603 0.05 11.73 25.16
CA LEU A 603 -1.17 11.08 25.63
C LEU A 603 -0.94 10.34 26.96
N TRP A 604 0.16 9.60 27.07
CA TRP A 604 0.55 8.90 28.30
C TRP A 604 0.70 9.84 29.50
N ASN A 605 1.37 10.97 29.30
CA ASN A 605 1.53 11.97 30.35
C ASN A 605 0.22 12.66 30.74
N ALA A 606 -0.68 12.89 29.77
CA ALA A 606 -2.03 13.39 30.04
C ALA A 606 -2.83 12.39 30.90
N ALA A 607 -2.79 11.10 30.53
CA ALA A 607 -3.44 10.04 31.31
C ALA A 607 -2.88 9.92 32.74
N ARG A 608 -1.55 10.00 32.89
CA ARG A 608 -0.92 10.03 34.22
C ARG A 608 -1.40 11.21 35.07
N PHE A 609 -1.55 12.37 34.47
CA PHE A 609 -2.12 13.53 35.17
C PHE A 609 -3.56 13.26 35.64
N VAL A 610 -4.39 12.66 34.79
CA VAL A 610 -5.77 12.28 35.17
C VAL A 610 -5.73 11.31 36.35
N LEU A 611 -4.95 10.24 36.26
CA LEU A 611 -4.83 9.22 37.32
C LEU A 611 -4.35 9.79 38.67
N MET A 612 -3.40 10.71 38.67
CA MET A 612 -2.91 11.37 39.90
C MET A 612 -3.99 12.23 40.61
N ASN A 613 -5.05 12.60 39.89
CA ASN A 613 -6.15 13.44 40.42
C ASN A 613 -7.43 12.66 40.70
N LEU A 614 -7.44 11.30 40.56
CA LEU A 614 -8.64 10.50 40.82
C LEU A 614 -9.00 10.41 42.30
N GLU A 615 -8.03 10.47 43.22
CA GLU A 615 -8.21 10.46 44.70
C GLU A 615 -9.17 9.35 45.18
N GLY A 616 -9.09 8.16 44.65
CA GLY A 616 -9.93 7.03 45.03
C GLY A 616 -11.35 7.05 44.44
N ASN A 617 -11.65 7.92 43.48
CA ASN A 617 -12.91 7.89 42.76
C ASN A 617 -12.87 6.72 41.75
N GLU A 618 -13.62 5.68 42.03
CA GLU A 618 -13.68 4.43 41.21
C GLU A 618 -14.98 4.36 40.37
N GLU A 619 -15.76 5.44 40.35
CA GLU A 619 -17.00 5.48 39.55
C GLU A 619 -16.70 5.39 38.05
N ALA A 620 -17.48 4.58 37.30
CA ALA A 620 -17.43 4.52 35.85
C ALA A 620 -17.64 5.92 35.23
N PRO A 621 -17.13 6.18 33.99
CA PRO A 621 -17.25 7.50 33.36
C PRO A 621 -18.71 7.97 33.23
N TYR A 622 -19.01 9.14 33.74
CA TYR A 622 -20.34 9.78 33.64
C TYR A 622 -20.24 11.30 33.45
N ILE A 623 -21.30 11.91 32.98
CA ILE A 623 -21.42 13.35 32.85
C ILE A 623 -22.27 13.88 34.04
N PRO A 624 -21.74 14.78 34.88
CA PRO A 624 -22.48 15.32 36.02
C PRO A 624 -23.60 16.27 35.58
N GLU A 625 -24.65 16.41 36.42
CA GLU A 625 -25.77 17.30 36.12
C GLU A 625 -25.37 18.80 36.06
N LYS A 626 -24.42 19.22 36.91
CA LYS A 626 -23.92 20.59 36.92
C LYS A 626 -22.60 20.70 36.16
N LEU A 627 -22.65 21.35 35.01
CA LEU A 627 -21.52 21.58 34.10
C LEU A 627 -21.05 23.05 34.20
N ALA A 628 -19.75 23.25 34.34
CA ALA A 628 -19.11 24.55 34.19
C ALA A 628 -18.96 24.95 32.71
N LEU A 629 -18.61 26.19 32.42
CA LEU A 629 -18.41 26.71 31.05
C LEU A 629 -17.41 25.86 30.27
N GLU A 630 -16.26 25.58 30.86
CA GLU A 630 -15.21 24.73 30.25
C GLU A 630 -15.65 23.31 30.04
N ASP A 631 -16.55 22.74 30.85
CA ASP A 631 -17.08 21.38 30.66
C ASP A 631 -18.01 21.34 29.47
N LYS A 632 -18.90 22.30 29.33
CA LYS A 632 -19.81 22.41 28.20
C LYS A 632 -19.03 22.61 26.89
N TRP A 633 -17.99 23.44 26.93
CA TRP A 633 -17.09 23.64 25.79
C TRP A 633 -16.40 22.34 25.35
N VAL A 634 -15.73 21.61 26.24
CA VAL A 634 -15.01 20.39 25.87
C VAL A 634 -15.95 19.27 25.47
N LEU A 635 -17.14 19.17 26.12
CA LEU A 635 -18.16 18.17 25.73
C LEU A 635 -18.71 18.45 24.33
N THR A 636 -18.93 19.73 23.97
CA THR A 636 -19.33 20.11 22.61
C THR A 636 -18.26 19.75 21.61
N LYS A 637 -16.99 20.12 21.85
CA LYS A 637 -15.85 19.76 20.99
C LYS A 637 -15.69 18.25 20.83
N PHE A 638 -15.80 17.51 21.93
CA PHE A 638 -15.71 16.05 21.92
C PHE A 638 -16.87 15.42 21.14
N ASN A 639 -18.07 15.90 21.34
CA ASN A 639 -19.25 15.37 20.67
C ASN A 639 -19.21 15.61 19.15
N VAL A 640 -18.74 16.78 18.71
CA VAL A 640 -18.44 17.04 17.29
C VAL A 640 -17.38 16.10 16.76
N LEU A 641 -16.30 15.86 17.53
CA LEU A 641 -15.25 14.92 17.19
C LEU A 641 -15.79 13.51 16.96
N VAL A 642 -16.67 13.00 17.85
CA VAL A 642 -17.31 11.68 17.71
C VAL A 642 -18.00 11.58 16.36
N LYS A 643 -18.78 12.58 15.97
CA LYS A 643 -19.46 12.61 14.68
C LYS A 643 -18.47 12.63 13.52
N GLU A 644 -17.50 13.55 13.54
CA GLU A 644 -16.54 13.71 12.47
C GLU A 644 -15.68 12.46 12.27
N VAL A 645 -15.19 11.83 13.33
CA VAL A 645 -14.39 10.61 13.26
C VAL A 645 -15.23 9.46 12.69
N THR A 646 -16.45 9.29 13.19
CA THR A 646 -17.37 8.24 12.70
C THR A 646 -17.71 8.42 11.23
N ASP A 647 -18.08 9.63 10.82
CA ASP A 647 -18.43 9.96 9.44
C ASP A 647 -17.25 9.73 8.48
N ASN A 648 -16.01 10.03 8.90
CA ASN A 648 -14.81 9.81 8.09
C ASN A 648 -14.43 8.33 8.02
N LEU A 649 -14.57 7.56 9.11
CA LEU A 649 -14.36 6.11 9.09
C LEU A 649 -15.35 5.41 8.15
N ASP A 650 -16.63 5.80 8.18
CA ASP A 650 -17.65 5.24 7.28
C ASP A 650 -17.46 5.63 5.81
N LYS A 651 -16.74 6.71 5.54
CA LYS A 651 -16.32 7.13 4.19
C LYS A 651 -14.96 6.60 3.78
N PHE A 652 -14.31 5.79 4.61
CA PHE A 652 -12.94 5.29 4.41
C PHE A 652 -11.85 6.38 4.37
N GLU A 653 -12.13 7.57 4.89
CA GLU A 653 -11.18 8.68 5.03
C GLU A 653 -10.38 8.58 6.35
N LEU A 654 -9.68 7.46 6.51
CA LEU A 654 -8.98 7.09 7.75
C LEU A 654 -7.91 8.12 8.16
N GLY A 655 -7.22 8.72 7.17
CA GLY A 655 -6.22 9.76 7.41
C GLY A 655 -6.83 11.06 7.97
N ILE A 656 -8.06 11.41 7.55
CA ILE A 656 -8.78 12.57 8.08
C ILE A 656 -9.26 12.26 9.50
N ALA A 657 -9.82 11.08 9.74
CA ALA A 657 -10.28 10.65 11.05
C ALA A 657 -9.16 10.73 12.11
N VAL A 658 -7.98 10.18 11.79
CA VAL A 658 -6.84 10.21 12.73
C VAL A 658 -6.29 11.61 12.95
N GLN A 659 -6.32 12.49 11.94
CA GLN A 659 -5.89 13.89 12.09
C GLN A 659 -6.81 14.66 13.04
N LYS A 660 -8.13 14.47 12.91
CA LYS A 660 -9.12 15.06 13.83
C LYS A 660 -8.87 14.63 15.29
N LEU A 661 -8.55 13.35 15.49
CA LEU A 661 -8.20 12.82 16.82
C LEU A 661 -6.90 13.45 17.34
N TYR A 662 -5.87 13.56 16.48
CA TYR A 662 -4.62 14.20 16.85
C TYR A 662 -4.84 15.65 17.31
N ASP A 663 -5.55 16.46 16.51
CA ASP A 663 -5.81 17.86 16.79
C ASP A 663 -6.61 18.02 18.10
N PHE A 664 -7.63 17.20 18.31
CA PHE A 664 -8.41 17.24 19.57
C PHE A 664 -7.54 16.87 20.77
N ILE A 665 -6.77 15.79 20.72
CA ILE A 665 -5.96 15.35 21.85
C ILE A 665 -4.85 16.35 22.14
N TRP A 666 -4.17 16.85 21.10
CA TRP A 666 -3.03 17.75 21.28
C TRP A 666 -3.48 19.15 21.68
N ASP A 667 -4.35 19.76 20.90
CA ASP A 667 -4.69 21.18 21.04
C ASP A 667 -5.83 21.43 22.03
N ILE A 668 -6.88 20.58 22.08
CA ILE A 668 -8.06 20.80 22.91
C ILE A 668 -7.87 20.16 24.29
N LEU A 669 -7.63 18.86 24.34
CA LEU A 669 -7.57 18.11 25.59
C LEU A 669 -6.31 18.46 26.40
N CYS A 670 -5.12 18.36 25.79
CA CYS A 670 -3.86 18.52 26.52
C CYS A 670 -3.49 19.98 26.76
N ASP A 671 -3.60 20.85 25.74
CA ASP A 671 -3.09 22.21 25.83
C ASP A 671 -4.09 23.18 26.54
N TRP A 672 -5.39 22.86 26.50
CA TRP A 672 -6.40 23.70 27.08
C TRP A 672 -7.16 23.02 28.21
N TYR A 673 -7.94 21.96 27.93
CA TYR A 673 -8.90 21.47 28.93
C TYR A 673 -8.23 20.98 30.22
N ILE A 674 -7.15 20.17 30.08
CA ILE A 674 -6.39 19.71 31.26
C ILE A 674 -5.82 20.88 32.04
N GLU A 675 -5.28 21.92 31.41
CA GLU A 675 -4.75 23.11 32.10
C GLU A 675 -5.83 23.92 32.82
N ILE A 676 -7.01 24.01 32.21
CA ILE A 676 -8.18 24.67 32.81
C ILE A 676 -8.70 23.86 34.01
N CYS A 677 -8.79 22.53 33.88
CA CYS A 677 -9.26 21.67 34.97
C CYS A 677 -8.43 21.81 36.25
N LYS A 678 -7.12 22.14 36.13
CA LYS A 678 -6.25 22.37 37.30
C LYS A 678 -6.77 23.43 38.24
N ILE A 679 -7.54 24.41 37.75
CA ILE A 679 -8.17 25.48 38.57
C ILE A 679 -9.15 24.86 39.56
N ARG A 680 -10.06 24.00 39.07
CA ARG A 680 -11.07 23.35 39.94
C ARG A 680 -10.49 22.20 40.75
N LEU A 681 -9.55 21.44 40.18
CA LEU A 681 -8.88 20.33 40.88
C LEU A 681 -8.05 20.83 42.10
N SER A 682 -7.59 22.08 42.06
CA SER A 682 -6.92 22.74 43.22
C SER A 682 -7.84 23.52 44.16
N SER A 683 -9.14 23.52 43.92
CA SER A 683 -10.14 24.21 44.76
C SER A 683 -10.31 23.51 46.13
N SER A 684 -10.78 24.23 47.10
CA SER A 684 -11.24 23.67 48.39
C SER A 684 -12.70 23.15 48.32
N ASP A 685 -13.40 23.39 47.23
CA ASP A 685 -14.77 22.94 47.00
C ASP A 685 -14.77 21.52 46.40
N GLU A 686 -15.22 20.54 47.18
CA GLU A 686 -15.23 19.14 46.81
C GLU A 686 -16.23 18.82 45.68
N GLU A 687 -17.34 19.57 45.56
CA GLU A 687 -18.31 19.38 44.47
C GLU A 687 -17.69 19.82 43.13
N LEU A 688 -17.01 20.95 43.12
CA LEU A 688 -16.30 21.43 41.92
C LEU A 688 -15.21 20.46 41.47
N LYS A 689 -14.46 19.92 42.43
CA LYS A 689 -13.44 18.89 42.13
C LYS A 689 -14.07 17.63 41.52
N LYS A 690 -15.15 17.11 42.17
CA LYS A 690 -15.83 15.89 41.73
C LYS A 690 -16.35 16.04 40.30
N ASN A 691 -17.01 17.17 40.02
CA ASN A 691 -17.54 17.42 38.67
C ASN A 691 -16.44 17.56 37.63
N ALA A 692 -15.33 18.25 37.93
CA ALA A 692 -14.17 18.34 37.04
C ALA A 692 -13.55 16.98 36.74
N ARG A 693 -13.40 16.12 37.76
CA ARG A 693 -12.88 14.74 37.59
C ARG A 693 -13.80 13.92 36.73
N ALA A 694 -15.11 13.96 36.97
CA ALA A 694 -16.09 13.16 36.22
C ALA A 694 -16.02 13.48 34.72
N VAL A 695 -16.05 14.77 34.33
CA VAL A 695 -15.98 15.18 32.92
C VAL A 695 -14.61 14.84 32.33
N LEU A 696 -13.51 15.02 33.07
CA LEU A 696 -12.15 14.70 32.60
C LEU A 696 -11.98 13.19 32.33
N ILE A 697 -12.51 12.33 33.24
CA ILE A 697 -12.49 10.87 33.03
C ILE A 697 -13.37 10.50 31.85
N TYR A 698 -14.58 11.07 31.74
CA TYR A 698 -15.51 10.82 30.65
C TYR A 698 -14.88 11.14 29.27
N VAL A 699 -14.34 12.35 29.14
CA VAL A 699 -13.69 12.78 27.87
C VAL A 699 -12.46 11.94 27.57
N MET A 700 -11.58 11.68 28.56
CA MET A 700 -10.39 10.84 28.38
C MET A 700 -10.76 9.43 27.95
N SER A 701 -11.66 8.76 28.69
CA SER A 701 -12.03 7.37 28.41
C SER A 701 -12.65 7.19 27.03
N ASN A 702 -13.53 8.12 26.62
CA ASN A 702 -14.17 8.03 25.30
C ASN A 702 -13.24 8.49 24.16
N THR A 703 -12.29 9.40 24.42
CA THR A 703 -11.22 9.73 23.47
C THR A 703 -10.33 8.52 23.21
N LEU A 704 -10.00 7.73 24.25
CA LEU A 704 -9.25 6.49 24.09
C LEU A 704 -10.00 5.47 23.22
N LYS A 705 -11.34 5.38 23.36
CA LYS A 705 -12.17 4.50 22.51
C LYS A 705 -12.09 4.91 21.04
N LEU A 706 -12.18 6.20 20.73
CA LEU A 706 -12.05 6.70 19.35
C LEU A 706 -10.64 6.46 18.77
N LEU A 707 -9.60 6.56 19.61
CA LEU A 707 -8.21 6.37 19.18
C LEU A 707 -7.81 4.89 19.09
N HIS A 708 -8.52 3.99 19.80
CA HIS A 708 -8.16 2.57 19.92
C HIS A 708 -7.93 1.86 18.56
N PRO A 709 -8.73 2.07 17.52
CA PRO A 709 -8.46 1.46 16.20
C PRO A 709 -7.08 1.80 15.64
N PHE A 710 -6.57 2.99 15.93
CA PHE A 710 -5.30 3.49 15.41
C PHE A 710 -4.09 3.12 16.28
N MET A 711 -4.23 3.21 17.61
CA MET A 711 -3.19 2.97 18.61
C MET A 711 -3.69 2.00 19.70
N PRO A 712 -3.86 0.71 19.34
CA PRO A 712 -4.60 -0.22 20.20
C PRO A 712 -3.91 -0.55 21.54
N PHE A 713 -2.58 -0.56 21.59
CA PHE A 713 -1.86 -1.00 22.79
C PHE A 713 -1.84 0.05 23.90
N ILE A 714 -1.44 1.27 23.56
CA ILE A 714 -1.39 2.37 24.54
C ILE A 714 -2.79 2.72 25.07
N THR A 715 -3.80 2.67 24.19
CA THR A 715 -5.18 2.96 24.58
C THR A 715 -5.76 1.90 25.51
N GLU A 716 -5.50 0.61 25.25
CA GLU A 716 -5.88 -0.46 26.16
C GLU A 716 -5.18 -0.33 27.52
N GLU A 717 -3.86 -0.09 27.54
CA GLU A 717 -3.08 0.04 28.77
C GLU A 717 -3.56 1.19 29.66
N ILE A 718 -3.82 2.35 29.06
CA ILE A 718 -4.35 3.50 29.78
C ILE A 718 -5.78 3.21 30.27
N TRP A 719 -6.65 2.67 29.40
CA TRP A 719 -8.04 2.41 29.71
C TRP A 719 -8.21 1.43 30.86
N GLN A 720 -7.37 0.38 30.91
CA GLN A 720 -7.34 -0.59 32.02
C GLN A 720 -6.91 0.00 33.38
N THR A 721 -6.32 1.18 33.40
CA THR A 721 -5.94 1.90 34.62
C THR A 721 -6.95 2.95 35.06
N LEU A 722 -7.79 3.42 34.15
CA LEU A 722 -8.88 4.34 34.43
C LEU A 722 -10.12 3.59 34.96
N PRO A 723 -11.02 4.27 35.68
CA PRO A 723 -12.34 3.71 35.97
C PRO A 723 -13.07 3.40 34.63
N HIS A 724 -13.57 2.18 34.50
CA HIS A 724 -14.25 1.74 33.27
C HIS A 724 -15.22 0.60 33.52
N ASP A 725 -16.13 0.36 32.59
CA ASP A 725 -16.99 -0.80 32.54
C ASP A 725 -16.53 -1.74 31.43
N GLY A 726 -16.56 -3.06 31.69
CA GLY A 726 -16.20 -4.09 30.72
C GLY A 726 -14.79 -4.63 30.89
N GLU A 727 -14.42 -5.62 30.08
CA GLU A 727 -13.17 -6.40 30.20
C GLU A 727 -12.02 -5.80 29.36
N SER A 728 -12.33 -5.21 28.22
CA SER A 728 -11.35 -4.63 27.29
C SER A 728 -11.97 -3.48 26.50
N ILE A 729 -11.16 -2.47 26.20
CA ILE A 729 -11.56 -1.36 25.33
C ILE A 729 -11.94 -1.85 23.91
N MET A 730 -11.34 -2.96 23.46
CA MET A 730 -11.56 -3.56 22.16
C MET A 730 -13.02 -3.96 21.90
N ILE A 731 -13.74 -4.33 22.94
CA ILE A 731 -15.17 -4.71 22.89
C ILE A 731 -16.07 -3.68 23.59
N ALA A 732 -15.51 -2.58 24.05
CA ALA A 732 -16.29 -1.49 24.62
C ALA A 732 -17.11 -0.79 23.53
N PRO A 733 -18.31 -0.29 23.85
CA PRO A 733 -19.17 0.38 22.87
C PRO A 733 -18.52 1.66 22.31
N TRP A 734 -18.65 1.83 20.99
CA TRP A 734 -18.20 3.03 20.27
C TRP A 734 -18.96 4.25 20.77
N PRO A 735 -18.31 5.39 21.01
CA PRO A 735 -18.98 6.62 21.39
C PRO A 735 -19.98 7.09 20.34
N VAL A 736 -21.14 7.57 20.78
CA VAL A 736 -22.21 8.02 19.91
C VAL A 736 -22.43 9.52 20.07
N TYR A 737 -22.64 10.23 18.97
CA TYR A 737 -23.02 11.64 18.97
C TYR A 737 -24.37 11.84 19.67
N ASP A 738 -24.45 12.82 20.57
CA ASP A 738 -25.67 13.16 21.30
C ASP A 738 -25.89 14.69 21.27
N GLU A 739 -27.01 15.14 20.68
CA GLU A 739 -27.36 16.58 20.56
C GLU A 739 -27.52 17.27 21.90
N ASN A 740 -27.81 16.54 22.98
CA ASN A 740 -27.95 17.10 24.32
C ASN A 740 -26.64 17.67 24.87
N TYR A 741 -25.50 17.30 24.30
CA TYR A 741 -24.18 17.79 24.70
C TYR A 741 -23.57 18.80 23.71
N VAL A 742 -24.42 19.52 22.94
CA VAL A 742 -24.01 20.61 22.07
C VAL A 742 -24.42 21.93 22.69
N PHE A 743 -23.48 22.66 23.27
CA PHE A 743 -23.71 23.93 23.98
C PHE A 743 -23.10 25.08 23.17
N THR A 744 -23.70 25.44 22.04
CA THR A 744 -23.13 26.39 21.08
C THR A 744 -22.76 27.74 21.71
N LYS A 745 -23.62 28.30 22.58
CA LYS A 745 -23.33 29.59 23.20
C LYS A 745 -22.19 29.52 24.22
N ASP A 746 -22.12 28.42 24.98
CA ASP A 746 -21.03 28.21 25.95
C ASP A 746 -19.72 27.93 25.21
N GLU A 747 -19.77 27.25 24.05
CA GLU A 747 -18.63 27.05 23.19
C GLU A 747 -18.07 28.39 22.66
N GLU A 748 -18.91 29.26 22.08
CA GLU A 748 -18.53 30.59 21.63
C GLU A 748 -17.92 31.43 22.76
N ASN A 749 -18.54 31.43 23.93
CA ASN A 749 -18.07 32.14 25.09
C ASN A 749 -16.66 31.68 25.51
N MET A 750 -16.41 30.37 25.58
CA MET A 750 -15.11 29.86 25.94
C MET A 750 -14.04 30.17 24.85
N GLU A 751 -14.39 30.11 23.57
CA GLU A 751 -13.52 30.51 22.48
C GLU A 751 -13.12 32.00 22.56
N HIS A 752 -14.05 32.90 22.91
CA HIS A 752 -13.73 34.32 23.13
C HIS A 752 -12.67 34.49 24.21
N ILE A 753 -12.83 33.79 25.34
CA ILE A 753 -11.84 33.79 26.43
C ILE A 753 -10.50 33.25 25.96
N MET A 754 -10.49 32.14 25.22
CA MET A 754 -9.27 31.51 24.71
C MET A 754 -8.54 32.38 23.68
N ILE A 755 -9.26 33.10 22.80
CA ILE A 755 -8.70 34.10 21.88
C ILE A 755 -7.95 35.18 22.67
N ALA A 756 -8.58 35.75 23.67
CA ALA A 756 -8.00 36.78 24.51
C ALA A 756 -6.78 36.30 25.31
N VAL A 757 -6.90 35.13 25.96
CA VAL A 757 -5.76 34.47 26.67
C VAL A 757 -4.58 34.20 25.75
N ARG A 758 -4.83 33.68 24.55
CA ARG A 758 -3.80 33.40 23.54
C ARG A 758 -3.10 34.70 23.08
N ALA A 759 -3.87 35.76 22.85
CA ALA A 759 -3.33 37.04 22.45
C ALA A 759 -2.42 37.65 23.53
N VAL A 760 -2.82 37.58 24.82
CA VAL A 760 -1.97 38.00 25.95
C VAL A 760 -0.70 37.14 26.01
N ARG A 761 -0.80 35.84 25.91
CA ARG A 761 0.38 34.93 25.93
C ARG A 761 1.37 35.23 24.81
N ASN A 762 0.87 35.44 23.60
CA ASN A 762 1.70 35.81 22.46
C ASN A 762 2.43 37.13 22.67
N ARG A 763 1.69 38.16 23.16
CA ARG A 763 2.29 39.45 23.42
C ARG A 763 3.35 39.40 24.50
N ARG A 764 3.12 38.64 25.57
CA ARG A 764 4.11 38.41 26.64
C ARG A 764 5.36 37.67 26.10
N ALA A 765 5.17 36.71 25.22
CA ALA A 765 6.28 35.99 24.59
C ALA A 765 7.12 36.90 23.65
N GLU A 766 6.45 37.76 22.85
CA GLU A 766 7.11 38.79 22.02
C GLU A 766 7.97 39.76 22.85
N MET A 767 7.46 40.08 24.04
CA MET A 767 8.14 40.95 24.98
C MET A 767 9.16 40.24 25.87
N ASN A 768 9.36 38.92 25.69
CA ASN A 768 10.26 38.08 26.50
C ASN A 768 9.93 38.13 28.02
N VAL A 769 8.64 38.27 28.37
CA VAL A 769 8.19 38.31 29.77
C VAL A 769 8.20 36.90 30.35
N PRO A 770 8.92 36.65 31.46
CA PRO A 770 8.91 35.33 32.09
C PRO A 770 7.52 34.93 32.57
N PRO A 771 7.11 33.66 32.50
CA PRO A 771 5.81 33.17 32.98
C PRO A 771 5.56 33.48 34.49
N SER A 772 6.61 33.56 35.29
CA SER A 772 6.51 33.87 36.72
C SER A 772 6.12 35.30 37.05
N LYS A 773 6.34 36.23 36.10
CA LYS A 773 5.90 37.65 36.27
C LYS A 773 4.39 37.74 36.05
N LYS A 774 3.67 38.29 36.97
CA LYS A 774 2.24 38.53 36.89
C LYS A 774 1.97 40.03 36.68
N ALA A 775 0.96 40.35 35.89
CA ALA A 775 0.53 41.73 35.68
C ALA A 775 -1.00 41.85 35.70
N ARG A 776 -1.52 43.00 36.08
CA ARG A 776 -2.92 43.30 35.90
C ARG A 776 -3.27 43.37 34.42
N LEU A 777 -4.49 42.97 34.10
CA LEU A 777 -5.06 43.12 32.75
C LEU A 777 -6.28 44.01 32.82
N ASP A 778 -6.32 45.05 31.98
CA ASP A 778 -7.48 45.89 31.80
C ASP A 778 -8.10 45.58 30.46
N ILE A 779 -9.35 45.13 30.44
CA ILE A 779 -10.02 44.59 29.25
C ILE A 779 -11.19 45.46 28.86
N VAL A 780 -11.18 45.91 27.62
CA VAL A 780 -12.30 46.63 27.00
C VAL A 780 -13.02 45.67 26.05
N THR A 781 -14.29 45.39 26.34
CA THR A 781 -15.11 44.45 25.60
C THR A 781 -16.60 44.74 25.73
N LYS A 782 -17.40 44.30 24.77
CA LYS A 782 -18.86 44.32 24.84
C LYS A 782 -19.42 43.22 25.76
N ASP A 783 -18.68 42.11 25.92
CA ASP A 783 -19.04 40.96 26.73
C ASP A 783 -18.53 41.10 28.20
N VAL A 784 -18.82 42.23 28.83
CA VAL A 784 -18.27 42.59 30.14
C VAL A 784 -18.51 41.51 31.21
N GLU A 785 -19.70 40.95 31.29
CA GLU A 785 -20.07 39.93 32.28
C GLU A 785 -19.26 38.65 32.07
N LEU A 786 -19.16 38.18 30.81
CA LEU A 786 -18.39 36.99 30.45
C LEU A 786 -16.91 37.12 30.87
N PHE A 787 -16.27 38.24 30.52
CA PHE A 787 -14.86 38.44 30.83
C PHE A 787 -14.61 38.68 32.34
N ALA A 788 -15.50 39.33 33.05
CA ALA A 788 -15.41 39.52 34.51
C ALA A 788 -15.46 38.16 35.24
N ASP A 789 -16.36 37.26 34.85
CA ASP A 789 -16.48 35.90 35.40
C ASP A 789 -15.33 34.99 35.03
N SER A 790 -14.56 35.37 34.01
CA SER A 790 -13.42 34.60 33.44
C SER A 790 -12.08 34.90 34.12
N ALA A 791 -12.02 35.73 35.16
CA ALA A 791 -10.78 36.13 35.83
C ALA A 791 -9.86 34.93 36.19
N LYS A 792 -10.45 33.82 36.63
CA LYS A 792 -9.73 32.56 36.97
C LYS A 792 -8.89 31.99 35.82
N TYR A 793 -9.38 32.10 34.58
CA TYR A 793 -8.66 31.59 33.38
C TYR A 793 -7.47 32.51 33.05
N PHE A 794 -7.66 33.84 33.09
CA PHE A 794 -6.57 34.78 32.84
C PHE A 794 -5.45 34.67 33.89
N GLN A 795 -5.85 34.51 35.18
CA GLN A 795 -4.88 34.33 36.27
C GLN A 795 -4.05 33.06 36.08
N ARG A 796 -4.68 31.95 35.66
CA ARG A 796 -3.98 30.68 35.48
C ARG A 796 -3.21 30.58 34.16
N LEU A 797 -3.83 31.00 33.07
CA LEU A 797 -3.32 30.72 31.70
C LEU A 797 -2.54 31.89 31.10
N ALA A 798 -2.82 33.14 31.52
CA ALA A 798 -2.18 34.36 31.02
C ALA A 798 -1.28 35.04 32.07
N SER A 799 -1.12 34.41 33.26
CA SER A 799 -0.34 34.97 34.39
C SER A 799 -0.82 36.36 34.79
N ALA A 800 -2.15 36.56 34.82
CA ALA A 800 -2.72 37.80 35.33
C ALA A 800 -2.60 37.87 36.88
N SER A 801 -2.32 39.03 37.44
CA SER A 801 -2.42 39.31 38.87
C SER A 801 -3.83 39.71 39.29
N GLY A 802 -4.55 40.31 38.37
CA GLY A 802 -5.96 40.77 38.50
C GLY A 802 -6.55 41.11 37.15
N LEU A 803 -7.86 41.23 37.09
CA LEU A 803 -8.61 41.57 35.89
C LEU A 803 -9.57 42.72 36.20
N SER A 804 -9.58 43.75 35.36
CA SER A 804 -10.61 44.80 35.35
C SER A 804 -11.26 44.84 33.98
N VAL A 805 -12.56 44.84 33.89
CA VAL A 805 -13.32 44.72 32.62
C VAL A 805 -14.35 45.87 32.52
N SER A 806 -14.41 46.49 31.35
CA SER A 806 -15.39 47.54 31.04
C SER A 806 -15.71 47.54 29.53
N ASP A 807 -16.84 48.11 29.16
CA ASP A 807 -17.19 48.46 27.77
C ASP A 807 -16.69 49.86 27.37
N ASP A 808 -16.21 50.67 28.36
CA ASP A 808 -15.69 52.02 28.18
C ASP A 808 -14.18 52.06 28.50
N GLU A 809 -13.37 52.40 27.51
CA GLU A 809 -11.90 52.51 27.62
C GLU A 809 -11.48 53.65 28.58
N SER A 810 -12.29 54.67 28.69
CA SER A 810 -11.99 55.87 29.48
C SER A 810 -11.93 55.62 30.99
N VAL A 811 -12.42 54.48 31.48
CA VAL A 811 -12.39 54.11 32.90
C VAL A 811 -11.02 53.64 33.36
N PHE A 812 -10.10 53.38 32.43
CA PHE A 812 -8.78 52.85 32.71
C PHE A 812 -7.66 53.88 32.56
N GLU A 813 -6.68 53.83 33.45
CA GLU A 813 -5.40 54.56 33.30
C GLU A 813 -4.48 53.75 32.39
N LEU A 814 -4.42 54.13 31.11
CA LEU A 814 -3.69 53.34 30.09
C LEU A 814 -2.25 53.85 29.79
N ASP A 815 -1.83 54.92 30.43
CA ASP A 815 -0.50 55.46 30.26
C ASP A 815 0.57 54.39 30.64
N GLY A 816 1.50 54.15 29.72
CA GLY A 816 2.55 53.12 29.92
C GLY A 816 2.07 51.68 29.78
N SER A 817 0.91 51.45 29.19
CA SER A 817 0.39 50.10 28.88
C SER A 817 0.57 49.74 27.43
N VAL A 818 0.76 48.44 27.17
CA VAL A 818 0.76 47.86 25.81
C VAL A 818 -0.58 47.23 25.53
N SER A 819 -1.18 47.59 24.40
CA SER A 819 -2.46 47.03 23.96
C SER A 819 -2.29 45.79 23.09
N VAL A 820 -3.28 44.90 23.20
CA VAL A 820 -3.49 43.74 22.34
C VAL A 820 -4.92 43.78 21.84
N VAL A 821 -5.11 43.94 20.57
CA VAL A 821 -6.43 44.03 19.94
C VAL A 821 -6.79 42.67 19.36
N THR A 822 -8.00 42.21 19.68
CA THR A 822 -8.59 40.99 19.12
C THR A 822 -9.99 41.30 18.61
N ASP A 823 -10.62 40.36 17.97
CA ASP A 823 -12.00 40.51 17.47
C ASP A 823 -13.04 40.60 18.62
N VAL A 824 -12.67 40.15 19.82
CA VAL A 824 -13.57 40.03 20.98
C VAL A 824 -13.26 41.04 22.08
N ALA A 825 -12.05 41.57 22.18
CA ALA A 825 -11.63 42.47 23.23
C ALA A 825 -10.34 43.22 22.89
N THR A 826 -10.15 44.40 23.45
CA THR A 826 -8.89 45.13 23.55
C THR A 826 -8.35 44.97 24.96
N ILE A 827 -7.11 44.44 25.08
CA ILE A 827 -6.53 44.11 26.37
C ILE A 827 -5.26 44.96 26.58
N TYR A 828 -5.19 45.62 27.73
CA TYR A 828 -4.08 46.48 28.12
C TYR A 828 -3.24 45.82 29.21
N LEU A 829 -1.91 45.80 29.00
CA LEU A 829 -0.92 45.24 29.90
C LEU A 829 0.01 46.37 30.40
N PRO A 830 -0.01 46.72 31.68
CA PRO A 830 0.90 47.75 32.25
C PRO A 830 2.38 47.29 32.13
N MET A 831 3.19 48.06 31.40
CA MET A 831 4.59 47.77 31.16
C MET A 831 5.41 47.74 32.45
N ALA A 832 5.11 48.60 33.40
CA ALA A 832 5.80 48.71 34.67
C ALA A 832 5.73 47.42 35.52
N GLU A 833 4.68 46.62 35.35
CA GLU A 833 4.55 45.34 36.06
C GLU A 833 5.26 44.19 35.33
N LEU A 834 5.47 44.31 34.01
CA LEU A 834 5.96 43.24 33.16
C LEU A 834 7.47 43.28 32.97
N VAL A 835 8.05 44.48 32.81
CA VAL A 835 9.43 44.67 32.50
C VAL A 835 10.14 45.39 33.66
N ASP A 836 11.16 44.75 34.23
CA ASP A 836 12.13 45.45 35.06
C ASP A 836 13.07 46.23 34.12
N PHE A 837 12.74 47.49 33.90
CA PHE A 837 13.46 48.36 33.00
C PHE A 837 14.95 48.44 33.34
N GLU A 838 15.35 48.38 34.62
CA GLU A 838 16.77 48.39 35.02
C GLU A 838 17.45 47.05 34.70
N ALA A 839 16.77 45.93 35.03
CA ALA A 839 17.31 44.61 34.75
C ALA A 839 17.40 44.35 33.22
N GLU A 840 16.39 44.75 32.46
CA GLU A 840 16.38 44.60 31.01
C GLU A 840 17.44 45.50 30.31
N ARG A 841 17.55 46.73 30.79
CA ARG A 841 18.62 47.64 30.34
C ARG A 841 20.01 47.08 30.59
N LYS A 842 20.23 46.49 31.79
CA LYS A 842 21.46 45.77 32.14
C LYS A 842 21.70 44.56 31.26
N ARG A 843 20.66 43.79 30.96
CA ARG A 843 20.72 42.62 30.07
C ARG A 843 21.10 43.04 28.62
N LEU A 844 20.38 44.03 28.07
CA LEU A 844 20.61 44.56 26.73
C LEU A 844 22.00 45.23 26.63
N ALA A 845 22.44 45.93 27.69
CA ALA A 845 23.77 46.50 27.73
C ALA A 845 24.87 45.42 27.72
N LYS A 846 24.68 44.33 28.45
CA LYS A 846 25.59 43.18 28.44
C LYS A 846 25.63 42.49 27.06
N GLU A 847 24.44 42.31 26.44
CA GLU A 847 24.36 41.74 25.11
C GLU A 847 25.03 42.62 24.06
N LEU A 848 24.82 43.95 24.17
CA LEU A 848 25.50 44.93 23.34
C LEU A 848 27.03 44.83 23.48
N GLU A 849 27.54 44.74 24.71
CA GLU A 849 28.98 44.57 24.99
C GLU A 849 29.57 43.30 24.34
N GLU A 850 28.79 42.18 24.37
CA GLU A 850 29.22 40.95 23.73
C GLU A 850 29.24 41.09 22.20
N VAL A 851 28.24 41.76 21.62
CA VAL A 851 28.18 42.04 20.16
C VAL A 851 29.30 42.96 19.74
N GLU A 852 29.56 44.01 20.51
CA GLU A 852 30.66 44.95 20.25
C GLU A 852 32.05 44.29 20.39
N LYS A 853 32.21 43.33 21.31
CA LYS A 853 33.41 42.53 21.44
C LYS A 853 33.68 41.64 20.23
N LYS A 854 32.60 41.01 19.70
CA LYS A 854 32.65 40.23 18.43
C LYS A 854 32.94 41.11 17.22
N LEU A 855 32.33 42.29 17.16
CA LEU A 855 32.61 43.29 16.15
C LEU A 855 34.06 43.75 16.15
N ALA A 856 34.62 44.03 17.34
CA ALA A 856 36.02 44.43 17.50
C ALA A 856 36.97 43.31 16.99
N GLN A 857 36.66 42.05 17.27
CA GLN A 857 37.47 40.91 16.77
C GLN A 857 37.38 40.79 15.21
N ILE A 858 36.21 40.95 14.62
CA ILE A 858 36.03 40.90 13.18
C ILE A 858 36.71 42.11 12.52
N ASN A 859 36.52 43.30 13.08
CA ASN A 859 37.19 44.50 12.61
C ASN A 859 38.73 44.39 12.68
N GLY A 860 39.24 43.78 13.74
CA GLY A 860 40.70 43.51 13.89
C GLY A 860 41.21 42.58 12.79
N LYS A 861 40.41 41.55 12.41
CA LYS A 861 40.75 40.63 11.31
C LYS A 861 40.66 41.33 9.96
N LEU A 862 39.62 42.09 9.70
CA LEU A 862 39.43 42.80 8.44
C LEU A 862 40.35 43.99 8.24
N ASN A 863 40.93 44.55 9.30
CA ASN A 863 41.95 45.60 9.26
C ASN A 863 43.39 45.04 9.20
N ASN A 864 43.60 43.75 9.39
CA ASN A 864 44.91 43.13 9.35
C ASN A 864 45.34 42.81 7.91
N GLN A 865 46.28 43.58 7.36
CA GLN A 865 46.81 43.39 6.00
C GLN A 865 47.38 41.99 5.78
N GLY A 866 47.96 41.36 6.80
CA GLY A 866 48.47 39.99 6.70
C GLY A 866 47.38 38.94 6.60
N PHE A 867 46.22 39.16 7.21
CA PHE A 867 45.03 38.31 7.06
C PHE A 867 44.39 38.48 5.67
N LEU A 868 44.22 39.73 5.21
CA LEU A 868 43.65 40.04 3.89
C LEU A 868 44.49 39.49 2.73
N ALA A 869 45.80 39.42 2.90
CA ALA A 869 46.68 38.90 1.87
C ALA A 869 46.75 37.34 1.81
N LYS A 870 46.38 36.63 2.87
CA LYS A 870 46.50 35.17 2.98
C LYS A 870 45.18 34.40 3.03
N ALA A 871 44.05 35.05 3.39
CA ALA A 871 42.79 34.39 3.52
C ALA A 871 42.09 34.27 2.14
N PRO A 872 41.39 33.14 1.88
CA PRO A 872 40.57 32.97 0.68
C PRO A 872 39.47 34.05 0.60
N ALA A 873 39.20 34.54 -0.64
CA ALA A 873 38.20 35.59 -0.87
C ALA A 873 36.82 35.30 -0.25
N ALA A 874 36.37 34.04 -0.27
CA ALA A 874 35.13 33.59 0.35
C ALA A 874 35.09 33.82 1.87
N VAL A 875 36.21 33.61 2.56
CA VAL A 875 36.33 33.83 4.02
C VAL A 875 36.31 35.31 4.35
N ILE A 876 36.92 36.15 3.52
CA ILE A 876 36.90 37.62 3.69
C ILE A 876 35.47 38.11 3.51
N GLU A 877 34.74 37.62 2.50
CA GLU A 877 33.37 38.02 2.25
C GLU A 877 32.43 37.56 3.36
N GLU A 878 32.61 36.36 3.86
CA GLU A 878 31.88 35.85 5.03
C GLU A 878 32.06 36.74 6.25
N GLN A 879 33.31 37.19 6.53
CA GLN A 879 33.59 38.08 7.66
C GLN A 879 32.93 39.47 7.46
N LYS A 880 32.85 39.99 6.23
CA LYS A 880 32.14 41.24 5.94
C LYS A 880 30.63 41.11 6.17
N VAL A 881 30.03 40.00 5.70
CA VAL A 881 28.61 39.72 5.94
C VAL A 881 28.30 39.61 7.43
N ASN A 882 29.16 38.92 8.17
CA ASN A 882 29.00 38.80 9.62
C ASN A 882 29.20 40.17 10.34
N GLN A 883 30.12 41.01 9.85
CA GLN A 883 30.30 42.38 10.33
C GLN A 883 29.03 43.24 10.14
N ALA A 884 28.43 43.17 8.94
CA ALA A 884 27.18 43.89 8.62
C ALA A 884 26.04 43.47 9.54
N LYS A 885 25.82 42.14 9.73
CA LYS A 885 24.78 41.59 10.63
C LYS A 885 24.99 42.01 12.07
N LEU A 886 26.23 41.99 12.57
CA LEU A 886 26.52 42.41 13.95
C LEU A 886 26.41 43.93 14.14
N ASN A 887 26.70 44.74 13.13
CA ASN A 887 26.46 46.18 13.18
C ASN A 887 24.97 46.50 13.22
N GLU A 888 24.15 45.83 12.41
CA GLU A 888 22.71 45.98 12.44
C GLU A 888 22.15 45.58 13.82
N LYS A 889 22.61 44.42 14.37
CA LYS A 889 22.22 43.96 15.71
C LYS A 889 22.62 44.96 16.79
N ALA A 890 23.83 45.51 16.74
CA ALA A 890 24.27 46.53 17.70
C ALA A 890 23.45 47.82 17.63
N ALA A 891 23.08 48.26 16.40
CA ALA A 891 22.21 49.40 16.24
C ALA A 891 20.82 49.19 16.81
N LEU A 892 20.21 48.00 16.60
CA LEU A 892 18.92 47.63 17.21
C LEU A 892 18.99 47.57 18.75
N LEU A 893 20.04 46.97 19.31
CA LEU A 893 20.24 46.93 20.76
C LEU A 893 20.39 48.34 21.38
N ARG A 894 21.17 49.24 20.74
CA ARG A 894 21.28 50.65 21.20
C ARG A 894 19.93 51.37 21.15
N ALA A 895 19.17 51.20 20.04
CA ALA A 895 17.84 51.78 19.91
C ALA A 895 16.89 51.24 20.99
N SER A 896 16.94 49.95 21.31
CA SER A 896 16.16 49.32 22.35
C SER A 896 16.54 49.86 23.77
N ILE A 897 17.82 49.98 24.06
CA ILE A 897 18.31 50.57 25.34
C ILE A 897 17.85 52.03 25.47
N ALA A 898 17.88 52.79 24.38
CA ALA A 898 17.43 54.18 24.38
C ALA A 898 15.91 54.35 24.60
N LYS A 899 15.11 53.37 24.20
CA LYS A 899 13.64 53.37 24.43
C LYS A 899 13.28 53.02 25.88
N LEU A 900 14.19 52.42 26.62
CA LEU A 900 14.00 52.03 28.01
C LEU A 900 14.39 53.16 29.01
N GLY A 901 14.65 54.37 28.56
CA GLY A 901 14.98 55.54 29.32
C GLY A 901 16.44 55.64 29.52
#